data_02548c7a976ac16bd6cd2dda491c7611
#
_entry.id   02548c7a976ac16bd6cd2dda491c7611
#
_cell.length_a   1.000
_cell.length_b   1.000
_cell.length_c   1.000
_cell.angle_alpha   90.00
_cell.angle_beta   90.00
_cell.angle_gamma   90.00
#
_symmetry.space_group_name_H-M   'P 1'
#
loop_
_entity.id
_entity.type
_entity.pdbx_description
1 polymer ?
#
loop_
_entity_poly.entity_id
_entity_poly.type
_entity_poly.pdbx_seq_one_letter_code
_entity_poly.pdbx_strand_id
1 'polypeptide(L)'
;MIRTSNGLRRPLRFSAAMLLLIVSAGCSQLQNTTPQAEITSGAIAASSVATTGLRPLALTDIMKFREIKERQLSENQQFMVYTAAPDFGDSTGYLVALQSGKQLSVERGDKGQLNADGSFALFRQRAPLLEREQAADKKAREALAQNAVLVNSETGEQRVIANIDRFAFTGDGHTALLLVRKADSKDRTQTLQALHLASGTLQTLAQVTDFAVAAEGSMVAWVAELAATENAGPQADKQPPEQQLLVWDSAADSRFTAHGATAQKLQQLKFNQQGSQLVFFSGPDSAQLKASNQAEAAQQLWLWSQGDDSAQQLNTQRAGWLLSEHTAPRWSKDGKRLFIGHRPDSGDKPAKMEPPQTEAELYNVERLLADRRLQVWHGDDARINSQQKAEYKQALKRTAPAVIWLDSAKMVVLSDDIDERLQLSEHTDAQLISSGRPYLKQLSWDGRLHDIWHINLRSGQRQQVFSANRSHESAHLSPSGRYVVYLQEEQYQLFDSATGTTVQLGGSAPVSWVDEQNDRPMAAESYGVAGWLADESAVLVYDRFDIWALSPGGGMQKLTDGRAAKQQYRLQQKDDALAVDPAAAHLLQMYNEDTKQYGFAQLTLSADATSGELTVLLQGKKRYDVVETLDDFSEAKRHYLFTEQSFRQFPDLWLASADFNQRRQLTNVNPQQAEFIWGDSHLIEWTSASGEPLQGVLLTPDGYDPARQYPVVVYYYEKFSQRLHHYNQMKVNHRPNFPYYLGQNYLVFLPDIHFRPAAPGPSATESLVPGLQKLIDMGVADPQAIGLHGHSW
;
A
#
# COMPACT_ATOMS: atom_id res chain seq x y z
N MET A 1 -15.98 6.52 -46.79
CA MET A 1 -15.75 7.88 -47.31
C MET A 1 -16.55 8.86 -46.44
N ILE A 2 -15.94 9.45 -45.46
CA ILE A 2 -16.42 10.68 -44.85
C ILE A 2 -15.20 11.48 -44.45
N ARG A 3 -15.11 12.66 -44.99
CA ARG A 3 -13.99 13.60 -44.84
C ARG A 3 -13.97 14.17 -43.45
N THR A 4 -12.78 14.22 -42.89
CA THR A 4 -12.42 15.01 -41.70
C THR A 4 -12.41 16.50 -42.03
N SER A 5 -13.22 17.30 -41.33
CA SER A 5 -13.10 18.74 -41.28
C SER A 5 -12.23 19.14 -40.09
N ASN A 6 -11.04 19.67 -40.38
CA ASN A 6 -10.16 20.35 -39.41
C ASN A 6 -10.84 21.65 -38.95
N GLY A 7 -11.40 21.66 -37.75
CA GLY A 7 -11.76 22.89 -37.06
C GLY A 7 -10.62 23.35 -36.16
N LEU A 8 -9.95 24.40 -36.57
CA LEU A 8 -8.97 25.13 -35.77
C LEU A 8 -9.58 25.60 -34.46
N ARG A 9 -9.24 24.94 -33.35
CA ARG A 9 -9.44 25.49 -32.01
C ARG A 9 -8.41 26.60 -31.78
N ARG A 10 -8.88 27.82 -31.80
CA ARG A 10 -8.14 28.97 -31.26
C ARG A 10 -7.97 28.75 -29.76
N PRO A 11 -6.76 28.89 -29.21
CA PRO A 11 -6.60 28.90 -27.76
C PRO A 11 -7.27 30.18 -27.23
N LEU A 12 -8.19 30.01 -26.27
CA LEU A 12 -8.66 31.09 -25.42
C LEU A 12 -7.44 31.63 -24.64
N ARG A 13 -6.89 32.73 -25.14
CA ARG A 13 -5.98 33.55 -24.37
C ARG A 13 -6.83 34.24 -23.29
N PHE A 14 -6.94 33.63 -22.11
CA PHE A 14 -7.26 34.39 -20.91
C PHE A 14 -6.07 35.32 -20.66
N SER A 15 -6.33 36.63 -20.85
CA SER A 15 -5.29 37.62 -20.69
C SER A 15 -4.84 37.65 -19.24
N ALA A 16 -3.55 37.55 -19.01
CA ALA A 16 -2.89 37.81 -17.73
C ALA A 16 -3.30 39.20 -17.12
N ALA A 17 -3.80 40.14 -17.96
CA ALA A 17 -4.35 41.42 -17.55
C ALA A 17 -5.59 41.33 -16.64
N MET A 18 -6.39 40.24 -16.73
CA MET A 18 -7.59 40.13 -15.89
C MET A 18 -7.26 39.62 -14.48
N LEU A 19 -6.21 38.77 -14.33
CA LEU A 19 -5.73 38.34 -13.03
C LEU A 19 -4.99 39.48 -12.28
N LEU A 20 -4.21 40.27 -12.99
CA LEU A 20 -3.56 41.47 -12.42
C LEU A 20 -4.58 42.52 -11.96
N LEU A 21 -5.70 42.70 -12.68
CA LEU A 21 -6.79 43.59 -12.27
C LEU A 21 -7.51 43.12 -11.00
N ILE A 22 -7.66 41.80 -10.81
CA ILE A 22 -8.26 41.22 -9.58
C ILE A 22 -7.31 41.43 -8.39
N VAL A 23 -6.02 41.19 -8.55
CA VAL A 23 -5.01 41.40 -7.50
C VAL A 23 -4.85 42.88 -7.16
N SER A 24 -4.83 43.79 -8.14
CA SER A 24 -4.72 45.21 -7.89
C SER A 24 -6.01 45.84 -7.33
N ALA A 25 -7.18 45.38 -7.73
CA ALA A 25 -8.46 45.78 -7.17
C ALA A 25 -8.67 45.28 -5.73
N GLY A 26 -8.21 44.02 -5.41
CA GLY A 26 -8.23 43.47 -4.08
C GLY A 26 -7.32 44.22 -3.09
N CYS A 27 -6.12 44.59 -3.51
CA CYS A 27 -5.20 45.38 -2.68
C CYS A 27 -5.71 46.79 -2.38
N SER A 28 -6.38 47.49 -3.31
CA SER A 28 -6.92 48.83 -3.06
C SER A 28 -8.13 48.84 -2.11
N GLN A 29 -8.88 47.78 -2.00
CA GLN A 29 -10.00 47.68 -1.03
C GLN A 29 -9.56 47.24 0.36
N LEU A 30 -8.43 46.54 0.50
CA LEU A 30 -7.91 46.07 1.79
C LEU A 30 -7.19 47.18 2.58
N GLN A 31 -6.83 48.29 1.97
CA GLN A 31 -6.16 49.42 2.66
C GLN A 31 -7.07 50.19 3.62
N ASN A 32 -8.38 49.95 3.63
CA ASN A 32 -9.31 50.81 4.41
C ASN A 32 -9.91 50.15 5.66
N THR A 33 -9.56 48.93 6.01
CA THR A 33 -10.17 48.29 7.21
C THR A 33 -9.23 47.34 7.92
N THR A 34 -8.12 47.76 8.52
CA THR A 34 -7.35 46.89 9.43
C THR A 34 -7.03 47.62 10.74
N PRO A 35 -7.43 47.07 11.90
CA PRO A 35 -6.77 47.40 13.16
C PRO A 35 -5.37 46.78 13.15
N GLN A 36 -4.33 47.61 13.29
CA GLN A 36 -2.96 47.16 13.46
C GLN A 36 -2.82 46.31 14.73
N ALA A 37 -2.75 44.97 14.57
CA ALA A 37 -2.08 44.13 15.54
C ALA A 37 -0.58 44.12 15.12
N GLU A 38 0.29 44.57 15.98
CA GLU A 38 1.75 44.47 15.81
C GLU A 38 2.13 42.96 15.78
N ILE A 39 2.20 42.41 14.59
CA ILE A 39 2.83 41.08 14.36
C ILE A 39 4.31 41.40 14.07
N THR A 40 5.17 41.06 15.00
CA THR A 40 6.64 41.08 14.80
C THR A 40 6.99 40.20 13.59
N SER A 41 7.32 40.84 12.47
CA SER A 41 7.77 40.18 11.26
C SER A 41 9.15 39.58 11.51
N GLY A 42 9.24 38.29 11.79
CA GLY A 42 10.52 37.57 11.79
C GLY A 42 11.11 37.65 10.39
N ALA A 43 12.18 38.39 10.20
CA ALA A 43 12.92 38.41 8.96
C ALA A 43 13.54 37.02 8.72
N ILE A 44 13.38 36.47 7.52
CA ILE A 44 14.07 35.24 7.12
C ILE A 44 15.56 35.58 6.96
N ALA A 45 16.42 34.84 7.70
CA ALA A 45 17.86 35.05 7.61
C ALA A 45 18.38 34.72 6.20
N ALA A 46 19.48 35.35 5.81
CA ALA A 46 20.21 34.99 4.61
C ALA A 46 20.67 33.53 4.67
N SER A 47 20.72 32.85 3.51
CA SER A 47 21.23 31.48 3.44
C SER A 47 22.71 31.43 3.89
N SER A 48 23.02 30.51 4.80
CA SER A 48 24.40 30.25 5.21
C SER A 48 25.17 29.39 4.20
N VAL A 49 24.49 28.82 3.20
CA VAL A 49 25.09 27.94 2.19
C VAL A 49 25.63 28.75 1.03
N ALA A 50 26.96 28.69 0.83
CA ALA A 50 27.60 29.30 -0.34
C ALA A 50 27.30 28.49 -1.60
N THR A 51 27.02 29.18 -2.72
CA THR A 51 26.74 28.53 -4.01
C THR A 51 27.99 28.24 -4.84
N THR A 52 29.18 28.60 -4.35
CA THR A 52 30.44 28.36 -5.07
C THR A 52 30.66 26.86 -5.28
N GLY A 53 30.69 26.44 -6.55
CA GLY A 53 30.82 25.04 -6.94
C GLY A 53 29.50 24.26 -7.06
N LEU A 54 28.36 24.83 -6.63
CA LEU A 54 27.06 24.21 -6.83
C LEU A 54 26.48 24.59 -8.21
N ARG A 55 25.69 23.71 -8.80
CA ARG A 55 25.01 23.97 -10.07
C ARG A 55 23.49 23.82 -9.93
N PRO A 56 22.70 24.48 -10.77
CA PRO A 56 21.26 24.25 -10.86
C PRO A 56 20.97 22.82 -11.32
N LEU A 57 19.84 22.27 -10.88
CA LEU A 57 19.29 21.00 -11.39
C LEU A 57 18.88 21.16 -12.86
N ALA A 58 19.29 20.24 -13.71
CA ALA A 58 18.71 20.04 -15.04
C ALA A 58 17.53 19.04 -14.94
N LEU A 59 16.60 19.07 -15.91
CA LEU A 59 15.47 18.13 -15.95
C LEU A 59 15.93 16.66 -15.98
N THR A 60 17.06 16.40 -16.64
CA THR A 60 17.67 15.05 -16.69
C THR A 60 18.29 14.61 -15.37
N ASP A 61 18.66 15.55 -14.48
CA ASP A 61 19.17 15.19 -13.16
C ASP A 61 18.04 14.70 -12.27
N ILE A 62 16.84 15.27 -12.38
CA ILE A 62 15.64 14.86 -11.62
C ILE A 62 15.38 13.35 -11.77
N MET A 63 15.57 12.81 -12.97
CA MET A 63 15.34 11.39 -13.28
C MET A 63 16.28 10.45 -12.54
N LYS A 64 17.44 10.93 -12.08
CA LYS A 64 18.50 10.14 -11.45
C LYS A 64 18.39 10.05 -9.93
N PHE A 65 17.52 10.86 -9.30
CA PHE A 65 17.28 10.76 -7.87
C PHE A 65 16.55 9.47 -7.54
N ARG A 66 17.00 8.79 -6.48
CA ARG A 66 16.58 7.46 -6.10
C ARG A 66 15.63 7.48 -4.93
N GLU A 67 14.77 6.47 -4.87
CA GLU A 67 13.93 6.13 -3.71
C GLU A 67 14.36 4.78 -3.14
N ILE A 68 14.16 4.60 -1.84
CA ILE A 68 14.32 3.30 -1.18
C ILE A 68 13.02 2.51 -1.39
N LYS A 69 13.14 1.33 -1.98
CA LYS A 69 12.04 0.40 -2.27
C LYS A 69 12.36 -1.00 -1.79
N GLU A 70 11.34 -1.83 -1.63
CA GLU A 70 11.45 -3.29 -1.47
C GLU A 70 12.40 -3.69 -0.33
N ARG A 71 12.12 -3.24 0.89
CA ARG A 71 12.93 -3.61 2.07
C ARG A 71 12.51 -4.97 2.61
N GLN A 72 13.48 -5.74 3.11
CA GLN A 72 13.27 -6.95 3.89
C GLN A 72 14.36 -7.06 4.95
N LEU A 73 13.97 -7.46 6.17
CA LEU A 73 14.88 -7.82 7.26
C LEU A 73 15.08 -9.34 7.29
N SER A 74 16.24 -9.79 7.77
CA SER A 74 16.43 -11.17 8.19
C SER A 74 15.61 -11.47 9.46
N GLU A 75 15.24 -12.72 9.69
CA GLU A 75 14.48 -13.11 10.87
C GLU A 75 15.23 -12.80 12.18
N ASN A 76 16.55 -12.95 12.17
CA ASN A 76 17.40 -12.56 13.30
C ASN A 76 17.62 -11.05 13.42
N GLN A 77 17.01 -10.23 12.55
CA GLN A 77 17.08 -8.75 12.54
C GLN A 77 18.50 -8.18 12.44
N GLN A 78 19.49 -8.95 11.97
CA GLN A 78 20.88 -8.49 11.86
C GLN A 78 21.22 -7.90 10.50
N PHE A 79 20.42 -8.22 9.47
CA PHE A 79 20.64 -7.80 8.09
C PHE A 79 19.37 -7.25 7.47
N MET A 80 19.57 -6.34 6.54
CA MET A 80 18.50 -5.77 5.73
C MET A 80 18.91 -5.75 4.26
N VAL A 81 18.00 -6.12 3.37
CA VAL A 81 18.12 -5.79 1.94
C VAL A 81 17.17 -4.68 1.57
N TYR A 82 17.59 -3.81 0.64
CA TYR A 82 16.71 -2.82 0.03
C TYR A 82 17.13 -2.55 -1.41
N THR A 83 16.22 -1.96 -2.17
CA THR A 83 16.48 -1.50 -3.54
C THR A 83 16.47 0.03 -3.56
N ALA A 84 17.53 0.67 -4.05
CA ALA A 84 17.53 2.08 -4.41
C ALA A 84 17.28 2.21 -5.91
N ALA A 85 16.18 2.83 -6.31
CA ALA A 85 15.80 2.94 -7.71
C ALA A 85 15.43 4.39 -8.07
N PRO A 86 15.96 4.93 -9.20
CA PRO A 86 15.52 6.20 -9.73
C PRO A 86 14.15 6.04 -10.42
N ASP A 87 13.51 7.17 -10.71
CA ASP A 87 12.25 7.19 -11.46
C ASP A 87 12.46 6.67 -12.89
N PHE A 88 13.60 7.03 -13.50
CA PHE A 88 14.05 6.51 -14.79
C PHE A 88 15.55 6.18 -14.73
N GLY A 89 15.87 4.88 -14.76
CA GLY A 89 17.25 4.42 -14.65
C GLY A 89 17.37 2.97 -14.18
N ASP A 90 18.59 2.57 -13.88
CA ASP A 90 18.89 1.28 -13.29
C ASP A 90 18.86 1.35 -11.76
N SER A 91 18.27 0.34 -11.16
CA SER A 91 18.25 0.15 -9.70
C SER A 91 19.62 -0.32 -9.18
N THR A 92 19.82 -0.23 -7.89
CA THR A 92 20.90 -0.91 -7.16
C THR A 92 20.29 -1.61 -5.96
N GLY A 93 20.53 -2.90 -5.85
CA GLY A 93 20.20 -3.66 -4.64
C GLY A 93 21.30 -3.49 -3.59
N TYR A 94 20.93 -3.41 -2.34
CA TYR A 94 21.86 -3.30 -1.22
C TYR A 94 21.58 -4.34 -0.15
N LEU A 95 22.64 -4.91 0.41
CA LEU A 95 22.63 -5.71 1.62
C LEU A 95 23.37 -4.92 2.72
N VAL A 96 22.73 -4.72 3.85
CA VAL A 96 23.24 -3.93 4.98
C VAL A 96 23.30 -4.79 6.23
N ALA A 97 24.48 -4.85 6.86
CA ALA A 97 24.63 -5.40 8.20
C ALA A 97 24.24 -4.31 9.22
N LEU A 98 23.13 -4.49 9.92
CA LEU A 98 22.56 -3.44 10.76
C LEU A 98 23.47 -3.06 11.93
N GLN A 99 24.19 -4.01 12.52
CA GLN A 99 25.09 -3.73 13.65
C GLN A 99 26.34 -2.94 13.27
N SER A 100 26.94 -3.22 12.13
CA SER A 100 28.18 -2.54 11.67
C SER A 100 27.90 -1.35 10.74
N GLY A 101 26.78 -1.34 10.05
CA GLY A 101 26.47 -0.41 8.94
C GLY A 101 27.21 -0.75 7.65
N LYS A 102 27.94 -1.90 7.58
CA LYS A 102 28.60 -2.35 6.34
C LYS A 102 27.56 -2.60 5.26
N GLN A 103 27.81 -2.08 4.06
CA GLN A 103 26.94 -2.25 2.90
C GLN A 103 27.67 -3.00 1.77
N LEU A 104 26.91 -3.88 1.12
CA LEU A 104 27.29 -4.53 -0.14
C LEU A 104 26.26 -4.16 -1.19
N SER A 105 26.68 -3.93 -2.43
CA SER A 105 25.78 -3.49 -3.48
C SER A 105 25.77 -4.46 -4.67
N VAL A 106 24.62 -4.59 -5.32
CA VAL A 106 24.42 -5.34 -6.56
C VAL A 106 23.92 -4.38 -7.63
N GLU A 107 24.73 -4.15 -8.65
CA GLU A 107 24.37 -3.29 -9.77
C GLU A 107 23.16 -3.84 -10.53
N ARG A 108 22.20 -2.99 -10.87
CA ARG A 108 20.91 -3.35 -11.48
C ARG A 108 20.10 -4.36 -10.68
N GLY A 109 20.42 -4.51 -9.39
CA GLY A 109 19.73 -5.38 -8.45
C GLY A 109 18.38 -4.81 -8.01
N ASP A 110 17.37 -5.68 -7.93
CA ASP A 110 16.09 -5.43 -7.28
C ASP A 110 15.53 -6.72 -6.67
N LYS A 111 14.37 -6.65 -6.01
CA LYS A 111 13.70 -7.81 -5.39
C LYS A 111 14.65 -8.63 -4.50
N GLY A 112 15.44 -7.92 -3.70
CA GLY A 112 16.35 -8.56 -2.75
C GLY A 112 15.57 -9.41 -1.74
N GLN A 113 16.07 -10.63 -1.48
CA GLN A 113 15.57 -11.54 -0.45
C GLN A 113 16.73 -11.99 0.42
N LEU A 114 16.49 -12.13 1.71
CA LEU A 114 17.43 -12.70 2.67
C LEU A 114 17.01 -14.15 3.01
N ASN A 115 17.98 -14.99 3.25
CA ASN A 115 17.72 -16.24 3.97
C ASN A 115 17.45 -15.93 5.46
N ALA A 116 16.98 -16.92 6.23
CA ALA A 116 16.49 -16.73 7.60
C ALA A 116 17.51 -16.02 8.52
N ASP A 117 18.77 -16.45 8.52
CA ASP A 117 19.82 -15.91 9.35
C ASP A 117 20.55 -14.68 8.75
N GLY A 118 20.20 -14.29 7.52
CA GLY A 118 20.81 -13.17 6.81
C GLY A 118 22.23 -13.42 6.31
N SER A 119 22.76 -14.66 6.39
CA SER A 119 24.08 -15.02 5.87
C SER A 119 24.21 -14.91 4.37
N PHE A 120 23.06 -15.01 3.65
CA PHE A 120 22.98 -14.85 2.21
C PHE A 120 21.82 -13.96 1.78
N ALA A 121 22.03 -13.22 0.69
CA ALA A 121 21.00 -12.49 0.00
C ALA A 121 20.97 -12.87 -1.49
N LEU A 122 19.77 -12.93 -2.07
CA LEU A 122 19.54 -13.05 -3.50
C LEU A 122 18.92 -11.79 -4.04
N PHE A 123 19.45 -11.27 -5.14
CA PHE A 123 18.90 -10.16 -5.90
C PHE A 123 18.60 -10.59 -7.32
N ARG A 124 17.49 -10.09 -7.88
CA ARG A 124 17.29 -10.14 -9.31
C ARG A 124 18.14 -9.05 -9.95
N GLN A 125 18.97 -9.42 -10.92
CA GLN A 125 19.73 -8.48 -11.74
C GLN A 125 19.08 -8.36 -13.12
N ARG A 126 18.62 -7.17 -13.45
CA ARG A 126 17.94 -6.87 -14.72
C ARG A 126 18.95 -6.60 -15.86
N ALA A 127 18.48 -6.75 -17.09
CA ALA A 127 19.19 -6.21 -18.25
C ALA A 127 19.39 -4.68 -18.13
N PRO A 128 20.47 -4.11 -18.66
CA PRO A 128 20.72 -2.67 -18.65
C PRO A 128 19.53 -1.86 -19.18
N LEU A 129 19.32 -0.65 -18.65
CA LEU A 129 18.23 0.22 -19.09
C LEU A 129 18.22 0.40 -20.62
N LEU A 130 19.39 0.62 -21.23
CA LEU A 130 19.49 0.83 -22.66
C LEU A 130 18.90 -0.34 -23.46
N GLU A 131 19.24 -1.57 -23.11
CA GLU A 131 18.69 -2.78 -23.76
C GLU A 131 17.17 -2.89 -23.55
N ARG A 132 16.68 -2.53 -22.35
CA ARG A 132 15.25 -2.54 -22.04
C ARG A 132 14.46 -1.50 -22.84
N GLU A 133 15.04 -0.34 -23.08
CA GLU A 133 14.42 0.73 -23.89
C GLU A 133 14.53 0.46 -25.41
N GLN A 134 15.53 -0.30 -25.85
CA GLN A 134 15.64 -0.74 -27.23
C GLN A 134 14.72 -1.91 -27.61
N ALA A 135 14.11 -2.59 -26.60
CA ALA A 135 13.17 -3.66 -26.86
C ALA A 135 11.92 -3.13 -27.58
N ALA A 136 11.54 -3.81 -28.69
CA ALA A 136 10.50 -3.36 -29.62
C ALA A 136 9.11 -3.19 -28.96
N ASP A 137 8.79 -4.02 -27.98
CA ASP A 137 7.53 -4.00 -27.25
C ASP A 137 7.67 -4.56 -25.82
N LYS A 138 6.54 -4.57 -25.08
CA LYS A 138 6.52 -5.11 -23.73
C LYS A 138 6.95 -6.58 -23.68
N LYS A 139 6.56 -7.40 -24.64
CA LYS A 139 6.90 -8.84 -24.69
C LYS A 139 8.40 -9.04 -24.91
N ALA A 140 9.01 -8.29 -25.83
CA ALA A 140 10.44 -8.29 -26.07
C ALA A 140 11.22 -7.84 -24.83
N ARG A 141 10.73 -6.81 -24.12
CA ARG A 141 11.32 -6.34 -22.86
C ARG A 141 11.24 -7.40 -21.74
N GLU A 142 10.12 -8.10 -21.62
CA GLU A 142 9.94 -9.19 -20.66
C GLU A 142 10.79 -10.42 -20.99
N ALA A 143 11.15 -10.60 -22.25
CA ALA A 143 12.00 -11.69 -22.72
C ALA A 143 13.50 -11.48 -22.47
N LEU A 144 13.94 -10.26 -22.13
CA LEU A 144 15.34 -9.99 -21.84
C LEU A 144 15.86 -10.84 -20.67
N ALA A 145 17.13 -11.26 -20.77
CA ALA A 145 17.77 -12.06 -19.72
C ALA A 145 17.74 -11.37 -18.35
N GLN A 146 17.46 -12.14 -17.33
CA GLN A 146 17.54 -11.73 -15.94
C GLN A 146 18.44 -12.74 -15.22
N ASN A 147 19.26 -12.26 -14.30
CA ASN A 147 20.11 -13.12 -13.47
C ASN A 147 19.62 -13.09 -12.01
N ALA A 148 20.00 -14.07 -11.23
CA ALA A 148 20.04 -13.97 -9.78
C ALA A 148 21.49 -13.71 -9.34
N VAL A 149 21.68 -12.80 -8.39
CA VAL A 149 23.00 -12.57 -7.78
C VAL A 149 22.91 -12.98 -6.31
N LEU A 150 23.62 -14.05 -5.97
CA LEU A 150 23.79 -14.50 -4.59
C LEU A 150 24.94 -13.72 -3.97
N VAL A 151 24.69 -13.13 -2.80
CA VAL A 151 25.67 -12.36 -2.04
C VAL A 151 25.85 -13.03 -0.68
N ASN A 152 27.09 -13.36 -0.34
CA ASN A 152 27.44 -13.77 1.03
C ASN A 152 27.64 -12.51 1.89
N SER A 153 26.91 -12.39 2.97
CA SER A 153 26.89 -11.18 3.81
C SER A 153 28.19 -10.97 4.60
N GLU A 154 28.87 -12.04 4.96
CA GLU A 154 30.12 -12.02 5.74
C GLU A 154 31.31 -11.69 4.84
N THR A 155 31.52 -12.49 3.80
CA THR A 155 32.68 -12.37 2.90
C THR A 155 32.53 -11.26 1.87
N GLY A 156 31.28 -10.93 1.47
CA GLY A 156 30.98 -10.01 0.38
C GLY A 156 31.12 -10.66 -1.01
N GLU A 157 31.37 -11.97 -1.08
CA GLU A 157 31.45 -12.69 -2.34
C GLU A 157 30.09 -12.64 -3.07
N GLN A 158 30.16 -12.42 -4.39
CA GLN A 158 29.00 -12.38 -5.26
C GLN A 158 29.09 -13.47 -6.33
N ARG A 159 28.03 -14.27 -6.44
CA ARG A 159 27.88 -15.28 -7.49
C ARG A 159 26.72 -14.94 -8.39
N VAL A 160 26.99 -14.70 -9.68
CA VAL A 160 25.94 -14.48 -10.69
C VAL A 160 25.46 -15.83 -11.22
N ILE A 161 24.13 -16.05 -11.16
CA ILE A 161 23.45 -17.22 -11.71
C ILE A 161 22.58 -16.74 -12.85
N ALA A 162 22.93 -17.15 -14.06
CA ALA A 162 22.32 -16.62 -15.26
C ALA A 162 20.90 -17.16 -15.51
N ASN A 163 20.10 -16.35 -16.22
CA ASN A 163 18.81 -16.73 -16.79
C ASN A 163 17.78 -17.24 -15.78
N ILE A 164 17.66 -16.57 -14.63
CA ILE A 164 16.71 -16.91 -13.56
C ILE A 164 15.44 -16.07 -13.71
N ASP A 165 14.29 -16.72 -13.63
CA ASP A 165 12.96 -16.07 -13.66
C ASP A 165 12.47 -15.69 -12.26
N ARG A 166 12.57 -16.63 -11.33
CA ARG A 166 12.12 -16.51 -9.94
C ARG A 166 13.06 -17.28 -9.02
N PHE A 167 13.21 -16.81 -7.80
CA PHE A 167 13.95 -17.48 -6.74
C PHE A 167 13.21 -17.36 -5.41
N ALA A 168 13.54 -18.25 -4.47
CA ALA A 168 13.11 -18.20 -3.09
C ALA A 168 14.11 -18.97 -2.21
N PHE A 169 14.27 -18.57 -0.96
CA PHE A 169 14.94 -19.41 0.04
C PHE A 169 13.93 -20.37 0.68
N THR A 170 14.37 -21.53 1.15
CA THR A 170 13.62 -22.35 2.09
C THR A 170 13.47 -21.61 3.43
N GLY A 171 12.41 -21.87 4.18
CA GLY A 171 12.14 -21.19 5.45
C GLY A 171 13.24 -21.40 6.50
N ASP A 172 13.96 -22.52 6.46
CA ASP A 172 15.14 -22.77 7.30
C ASP A 172 16.41 -22.02 6.81
N GLY A 173 16.32 -21.37 5.64
CA GLY A 173 17.38 -20.56 5.09
C GLY A 173 18.60 -21.31 4.51
N HIS A 174 18.56 -22.64 4.42
CA HIS A 174 19.73 -23.44 4.00
C HIS A 174 19.83 -23.69 2.49
N THR A 175 18.70 -23.55 1.77
CA THR A 175 18.64 -23.83 0.32
C THR A 175 17.96 -22.67 -0.41
N ALA A 176 18.52 -22.30 -1.55
CA ALA A 176 17.89 -21.37 -2.48
C ALA A 176 17.29 -22.14 -3.67
N LEU A 177 16.01 -21.92 -3.95
CA LEU A 177 15.30 -22.44 -5.12
C LEU A 177 15.42 -21.41 -6.26
N LEU A 178 15.80 -21.87 -7.44
CA LEU A 178 16.06 -21.07 -8.62
C LEU A 178 15.22 -21.62 -9.78
N LEU A 179 14.31 -20.83 -10.31
CA LEU A 179 13.52 -21.18 -11.48
C LEU A 179 14.19 -20.59 -12.73
N VAL A 180 14.74 -21.47 -13.57
CA VAL A 180 15.41 -21.06 -14.79
C VAL A 180 14.39 -20.66 -15.84
N ARG A 181 14.63 -19.54 -16.52
CA ARG A 181 13.73 -19.02 -17.56
C ARG A 181 13.58 -19.99 -18.71
N LYS A 182 12.42 -19.99 -19.34
CA LYS A 182 12.14 -20.77 -20.55
C LYS A 182 13.00 -20.30 -21.71
N ALA A 183 13.54 -21.23 -22.46
CA ALA A 183 14.26 -20.92 -23.69
C ALA A 183 13.30 -20.46 -24.82
N ASP A 184 12.11 -21.04 -24.90
CA ASP A 184 11.04 -20.70 -25.83
C ASP A 184 9.75 -20.34 -25.06
N SER A 185 9.00 -19.34 -25.52
CA SER A 185 7.71 -18.96 -24.97
C SER A 185 6.62 -20.03 -25.12
N LYS A 186 6.86 -21.06 -25.93
CA LYS A 186 5.96 -22.23 -26.09
C LYS A 186 6.17 -23.29 -25.04
N ASP A 187 7.31 -23.32 -24.35
CA ASP A 187 7.57 -24.25 -23.28
C ASP A 187 6.60 -24.00 -22.11
N ARG A 188 5.94 -25.03 -21.63
CA ARG A 188 5.03 -24.97 -20.50
C ARG A 188 5.76 -25.05 -19.17
N THR A 189 6.91 -25.76 -19.16
CA THR A 189 7.70 -26.01 -17.97
C THR A 189 8.99 -25.18 -17.95
N GLN A 190 9.50 -24.97 -16.74
CA GLN A 190 10.78 -24.34 -16.47
C GLN A 190 11.62 -25.26 -15.59
N THR A 191 12.94 -25.18 -15.68
CA THR A 191 13.82 -25.99 -14.84
C THR A 191 13.89 -25.40 -13.42
N LEU A 192 13.53 -26.20 -12.42
CA LEU A 192 13.73 -25.87 -11.01
C LEU A 192 15.06 -26.44 -10.54
N GLN A 193 15.87 -25.58 -9.93
CA GLN A 193 17.16 -25.94 -9.34
C GLN A 193 17.19 -25.59 -7.86
N ALA A 194 17.91 -26.36 -7.07
CA ALA A 194 18.21 -26.12 -5.67
C ALA A 194 19.70 -25.82 -5.52
N LEU A 195 20.03 -24.71 -4.87
CA LEU A 195 21.38 -24.32 -4.49
C LEU A 195 21.54 -24.48 -2.97
N HIS A 196 22.33 -25.45 -2.54
CA HIS A 196 22.67 -25.63 -1.14
C HIS A 196 23.73 -24.60 -0.73
N LEU A 197 23.38 -23.69 0.18
CA LEU A 197 24.19 -22.51 0.47
C LEU A 197 25.52 -22.84 1.13
N ALA A 198 25.53 -23.83 2.05
CA ALA A 198 26.76 -24.21 2.75
C ALA A 198 27.82 -24.84 1.85
N SER A 199 27.42 -25.67 0.89
CA SER A 199 28.34 -26.36 -0.03
C SER A 199 28.52 -25.63 -1.36
N GLY A 200 27.65 -24.69 -1.71
CA GLY A 200 27.61 -24.05 -3.02
C GLY A 200 27.15 -24.98 -4.16
N THR A 201 26.66 -26.20 -3.82
CA THR A 201 26.24 -27.21 -4.81
C THR A 201 24.91 -26.85 -5.42
N LEU A 202 24.87 -26.87 -6.77
CA LEU A 202 23.66 -26.64 -7.55
C LEU A 202 23.12 -27.97 -8.10
N GLN A 203 21.90 -28.31 -7.73
CA GLN A 203 21.22 -29.54 -8.15
C GLN A 203 19.99 -29.19 -8.99
N THR A 204 19.79 -29.85 -10.15
CA THR A 204 18.55 -29.77 -10.91
C THR A 204 17.52 -30.73 -10.28
N LEU A 205 16.33 -30.20 -9.90
CA LEU A 205 15.27 -30.97 -9.27
C LEU A 205 14.30 -31.54 -10.31
N ALA A 206 13.70 -30.69 -11.15
CA ALA A 206 12.66 -31.10 -12.09
C ALA A 206 12.38 -30.05 -13.17
N GLN A 207 11.61 -30.45 -14.20
CA GLN A 207 10.87 -29.53 -15.05
C GLN A 207 9.51 -29.25 -14.40
N VAL A 208 9.19 -27.99 -14.15
CA VAL A 208 8.02 -27.62 -13.34
C VAL A 208 7.17 -26.53 -14.01
N THR A 209 5.88 -26.54 -13.70
CA THR A 209 4.98 -25.44 -14.09
C THR A 209 4.85 -24.38 -12.99
N ASP A 210 4.99 -24.79 -11.73
CA ASP A 210 4.98 -23.91 -10.56
C ASP A 210 5.71 -24.57 -9.37
N PHE A 211 6.12 -23.74 -8.39
CA PHE A 211 6.66 -24.18 -7.11
C PHE A 211 6.29 -23.24 -5.98
N ALA A 212 6.29 -23.78 -4.76
CA ALA A 212 6.12 -23.04 -3.52
C ALA A 212 7.13 -23.50 -2.48
N VAL A 213 7.49 -22.60 -1.55
CA VAL A 213 8.28 -22.90 -0.35
C VAL A 213 7.46 -22.57 0.88
N ALA A 214 7.64 -23.33 1.96
CA ALA A 214 7.05 -23.01 3.25
C ALA A 214 7.72 -21.75 3.85
N ALA A 215 6.97 -20.97 4.61
CA ALA A 215 7.51 -19.79 5.28
C ALA A 215 8.51 -20.17 6.38
N GLU A 216 8.26 -21.27 7.08
CA GLU A 216 9.13 -21.83 8.09
C GLU A 216 9.56 -23.24 7.68
N GLY A 217 10.75 -23.69 8.13
CA GLY A 217 11.28 -25.02 7.85
C GLY A 217 11.78 -25.25 6.42
N SER A 218 11.94 -26.50 6.06
CA SER A 218 12.67 -26.96 4.85
C SER A 218 11.78 -27.40 3.68
N MET A 219 10.46 -27.24 3.80
CA MET A 219 9.52 -27.82 2.84
C MET A 219 9.37 -27.03 1.56
N VAL A 220 9.46 -27.74 0.44
CA VAL A 220 9.31 -27.24 -0.93
C VAL A 220 8.31 -28.09 -1.68
N ALA A 221 7.40 -27.50 -2.43
CA ALA A 221 6.47 -28.21 -3.30
C ALA A 221 6.60 -27.72 -4.73
N TRP A 222 6.41 -28.61 -5.71
CA TRP A 222 6.37 -28.22 -7.12
C TRP A 222 5.43 -29.12 -7.93
N VAL A 223 4.92 -28.54 -9.01
CA VAL A 223 4.11 -29.26 -10.00
C VAL A 223 5.03 -29.64 -11.15
N ALA A 224 5.27 -30.94 -11.33
CA ALA A 224 6.00 -31.47 -12.45
C ALA A 224 5.03 -31.91 -13.57
N GLU A 225 5.42 -31.71 -14.84
CA GLU A 225 4.76 -32.35 -15.98
C GLU A 225 5.43 -33.68 -16.27
N LEU A 226 4.63 -34.71 -16.46
CA LEU A 226 5.10 -36.03 -16.84
C LEU A 226 5.28 -36.08 -18.34
N ALA A 227 6.42 -36.63 -18.79
CA ALA A 227 6.66 -36.84 -20.21
C ALA A 227 5.58 -37.78 -20.79
N ALA A 228 5.08 -37.48 -21.97
CA ALA A 228 4.20 -38.36 -22.69
C ALA A 228 4.91 -39.72 -22.91
N THR A 229 4.22 -40.84 -22.64
CA THR A 229 4.77 -42.18 -22.84
C THR A 229 5.10 -42.35 -24.34
N GLU A 230 6.29 -42.86 -24.66
CA GLU A 230 6.78 -43.05 -26.03
C GLU A 230 5.86 -43.85 -26.98
N ASN A 231 4.82 -44.52 -26.40
CA ASN A 231 3.82 -45.31 -27.13
C ASN A 231 2.48 -44.59 -27.36
N ALA A 232 2.39 -43.30 -27.11
CA ALA A 232 1.17 -42.56 -27.34
C ALA A 232 1.02 -42.22 -28.85
N GLY A 233 -0.03 -42.79 -29.45
CA GLY A 233 -0.33 -42.65 -30.88
C GLY A 233 -0.60 -41.15 -31.27
N PRO A 234 -0.84 -40.82 -32.54
CA PRO A 234 -0.91 -39.45 -33.09
C PRO A 234 -1.97 -38.53 -32.48
N GLN A 235 -2.82 -39.02 -31.59
CA GLN A 235 -3.78 -38.21 -30.83
C GLN A 235 -3.24 -37.71 -29.48
N ALA A 236 -2.08 -38.16 -29.02
CA ALA A 236 -1.49 -37.75 -27.74
C ALA A 236 -1.04 -36.28 -27.76
N ASP A 237 -0.65 -35.76 -28.89
CA ASP A 237 -0.30 -34.34 -29.06
C ASP A 237 -1.45 -33.34 -28.81
N LYS A 238 -2.69 -33.86 -28.64
CA LYS A 238 -3.87 -33.04 -28.37
C LYS A 238 -4.35 -33.08 -26.91
N GLN A 239 -3.80 -33.98 -26.09
CA GLN A 239 -4.14 -34.07 -24.67
C GLN A 239 -3.14 -33.22 -23.86
N PRO A 240 -3.58 -32.49 -22.83
CA PRO A 240 -2.67 -31.81 -21.94
C PRO A 240 -1.76 -32.85 -21.24
N PRO A 241 -0.48 -32.56 -21.02
CA PRO A 241 0.42 -33.45 -20.29
C PRO A 241 -0.12 -33.65 -18.87
N GLU A 242 0.04 -34.88 -18.38
CA GLU A 242 -0.29 -35.18 -16.99
C GLU A 242 0.64 -34.41 -16.05
N GLN A 243 0.09 -33.97 -14.94
CA GLN A 243 0.81 -33.26 -13.88
C GLN A 243 0.83 -34.10 -12.60
N GLN A 244 1.91 -33.90 -11.84
CA GLN A 244 2.10 -34.53 -10.53
C GLN A 244 2.58 -33.47 -9.54
N LEU A 245 2.09 -33.50 -8.28
CA LEU A 245 2.57 -32.65 -7.21
C LEU A 245 3.51 -33.41 -6.31
N LEU A 246 4.73 -32.90 -6.21
CA LEU A 246 5.78 -33.42 -5.35
C LEU A 246 6.07 -32.46 -4.22
N VAL A 247 6.39 -33.01 -3.05
CA VAL A 247 6.87 -32.24 -1.89
C VAL A 247 8.24 -32.81 -1.51
N TRP A 248 9.15 -31.91 -1.14
CA TRP A 248 10.51 -32.22 -0.74
C TRP A 248 10.84 -31.55 0.59
N ASP A 249 11.28 -32.37 1.54
CA ASP A 249 11.96 -31.88 2.73
C ASP A 249 13.46 -31.74 2.40
N SER A 250 13.93 -30.53 2.21
CA SER A 250 15.30 -30.26 1.77
C SER A 250 16.34 -30.54 2.87
N ALA A 251 15.96 -30.53 4.13
CA ALA A 251 16.85 -30.86 5.26
C ALA A 251 17.04 -32.37 5.42
N ALA A 252 15.97 -33.16 5.28
CA ALA A 252 16.01 -34.61 5.38
C ALA A 252 16.29 -35.29 4.03
N ASP A 253 16.34 -34.53 2.93
CA ASP A 253 16.39 -35.00 1.52
C ASP A 253 15.30 -36.08 1.21
N SER A 254 14.12 -35.91 1.82
CA SER A 254 12.99 -36.83 1.67
C SER A 254 11.95 -36.26 0.72
N ARG A 255 11.46 -37.12 -0.22
CA ARG A 255 10.48 -36.70 -1.24
C ARG A 255 9.18 -37.46 -1.06
N PHE A 256 8.08 -36.74 -1.23
CA PHE A 256 6.71 -37.24 -1.10
C PHE A 256 5.93 -36.90 -2.38
N THR A 257 5.01 -37.80 -2.75
CA THR A 257 4.04 -37.56 -3.82
C THR A 257 2.74 -37.08 -3.21
N ALA A 258 2.57 -35.74 -3.12
CA ALA A 258 1.36 -35.18 -2.54
C ALA A 258 0.12 -35.40 -3.42
N HIS A 259 0.29 -35.43 -4.76
CA HIS A 259 -0.78 -35.78 -5.69
C HIS A 259 -0.21 -36.56 -6.86
N GLY A 260 -0.79 -37.73 -7.16
CA GLY A 260 -0.38 -38.59 -8.26
C GLY A 260 -0.68 -37.95 -9.64
N ALA A 261 -0.31 -38.70 -10.70
CA ALA A 261 -0.50 -38.24 -12.06
C ALA A 261 -1.97 -37.89 -12.34
N THR A 262 -2.18 -36.70 -12.93
CA THR A 262 -3.51 -36.20 -13.28
C THR A 262 -3.46 -35.33 -14.54
N ALA A 263 -4.50 -35.46 -15.37
CA ALA A 263 -4.69 -34.57 -16.51
C ALA A 263 -5.25 -33.19 -16.10
N GLN A 264 -5.61 -32.99 -14.83
CA GLN A 264 -6.04 -31.71 -14.31
C GLN A 264 -4.86 -30.79 -14.06
N LYS A 265 -5.08 -29.48 -14.23
CA LYS A 265 -4.09 -28.46 -13.89
C LYS A 265 -4.00 -28.33 -12.37
N LEU A 266 -2.81 -28.54 -11.81
CA LEU A 266 -2.49 -28.28 -10.41
C LEU A 266 -1.94 -26.87 -10.27
N GLN A 267 -2.45 -26.06 -9.32
CA GLN A 267 -2.10 -24.65 -9.19
C GLN A 267 -2.36 -24.10 -7.79
N GLN A 268 -1.83 -22.89 -7.54
CA GLN A 268 -2.04 -22.15 -6.30
C GLN A 268 -1.60 -22.88 -5.04
N LEU A 269 -0.39 -23.42 -5.08
CA LEU A 269 0.24 -24.10 -3.96
C LEU A 269 0.43 -23.17 -2.77
N LYS A 270 -0.08 -23.51 -1.59
CA LYS A 270 0.05 -22.71 -0.37
C LYS A 270 0.32 -23.61 0.84
N PHE A 271 1.53 -23.50 1.38
CA PHE A 271 1.83 -24.06 2.69
C PHE A 271 1.16 -23.27 3.81
N ASN A 272 0.85 -23.93 4.93
CA ASN A 272 0.67 -23.25 6.19
C ASN A 272 2.02 -22.67 6.66
N GLN A 273 2.01 -21.83 7.69
CA GLN A 273 3.23 -21.16 8.14
C GLN A 273 4.35 -22.12 8.50
N GLN A 274 4.04 -23.21 9.21
CA GLN A 274 4.99 -24.22 9.68
C GLN A 274 5.50 -25.16 8.58
N GLY A 275 4.92 -25.12 7.38
CA GLY A 275 5.27 -26.03 6.28
C GLY A 275 4.74 -27.45 6.44
N SER A 276 4.02 -27.76 7.53
CA SER A 276 3.50 -29.12 7.81
C SER A 276 2.29 -29.50 6.96
N GLN A 277 1.62 -28.54 6.34
CA GLN A 277 0.45 -28.75 5.49
C GLN A 277 0.51 -27.90 4.22
N LEU A 278 0.02 -28.47 3.11
CA LEU A 278 -0.03 -27.84 1.80
C LEU A 278 -1.43 -27.92 1.23
N VAL A 279 -2.02 -26.79 0.83
CA VAL A 279 -3.25 -26.77 0.03
C VAL A 279 -2.96 -26.35 -1.40
N PHE A 280 -3.76 -26.85 -2.32
CA PHE A 280 -3.67 -26.54 -3.74
C PHE A 280 -4.99 -26.76 -4.46
N PHE A 281 -5.12 -26.14 -5.63
CA PHE A 281 -6.24 -26.38 -6.53
C PHE A 281 -5.90 -27.40 -7.60
N SER A 282 -6.91 -28.21 -7.96
CA SER A 282 -6.93 -29.07 -9.13
C SER A 282 -8.18 -28.72 -9.97
N GLY A 283 -8.01 -28.50 -11.25
CA GLY A 283 -9.13 -28.17 -12.13
C GLY A 283 -8.79 -28.29 -13.61
N PRO A 284 -9.77 -28.11 -14.51
CA PRO A 284 -9.52 -28.20 -15.94
C PRO A 284 -8.56 -27.11 -16.41
N ASP A 285 -7.67 -27.44 -17.32
CA ASP A 285 -6.85 -26.46 -18.01
C ASP A 285 -7.67 -25.68 -19.07
N SER A 286 -7.06 -24.68 -19.70
CA SER A 286 -7.73 -23.86 -20.69
C SER A 286 -8.18 -24.62 -21.94
N ALA A 287 -7.51 -25.74 -22.30
CA ALA A 287 -7.87 -26.59 -23.44
C ALA A 287 -9.10 -27.47 -23.09
N GLN A 288 -9.09 -28.06 -21.89
CA GLN A 288 -10.20 -28.86 -21.36
C GLN A 288 -11.46 -27.98 -21.20
N LEU A 289 -11.29 -26.78 -20.62
CA LEU A 289 -12.37 -25.80 -20.47
C LEU A 289 -12.97 -25.37 -21.83
N LYS A 290 -12.13 -25.25 -22.85
CA LYS A 290 -12.60 -24.96 -24.20
C LYS A 290 -13.34 -26.16 -24.82
N ALA A 291 -12.87 -27.37 -24.56
CA ALA A 291 -13.49 -28.60 -25.09
C ALA A 291 -14.83 -28.91 -24.43
N SER A 292 -14.98 -28.65 -23.13
CA SER A 292 -16.23 -28.88 -22.38
C SER A 292 -17.29 -27.81 -22.60
N ASN A 293 -17.01 -26.73 -23.33
CA ASN A 293 -17.87 -25.57 -23.53
C ASN A 293 -18.28 -24.82 -22.23
N GLN A 294 -17.69 -25.15 -21.09
CA GLN A 294 -17.97 -24.48 -19.82
C GLN A 294 -17.46 -23.04 -19.82
N ALA A 295 -18.21 -22.14 -19.18
CA ALA A 295 -17.84 -20.73 -19.07
C ALA A 295 -16.65 -20.52 -18.12
N GLU A 296 -16.62 -21.28 -17.02
CA GLU A 296 -15.58 -21.19 -15.97
C GLU A 296 -15.09 -22.58 -15.55
N ALA A 297 -13.88 -22.65 -15.01
CA ALA A 297 -13.26 -23.84 -14.48
C ALA A 297 -13.71 -24.09 -13.03
N ALA A 298 -14.44 -25.18 -12.79
CA ALA A 298 -14.68 -25.65 -11.42
C ALA A 298 -13.38 -26.18 -10.83
N GLN A 299 -12.93 -25.59 -9.72
CA GLN A 299 -11.75 -26.07 -9.01
C GLN A 299 -12.12 -27.08 -7.94
N GLN A 300 -11.19 -27.96 -7.59
CA GLN A 300 -11.21 -28.85 -6.42
C GLN A 300 -10.10 -28.39 -5.48
N LEU A 301 -10.36 -28.38 -4.19
CA LEU A 301 -9.37 -28.05 -3.16
C LEU A 301 -8.85 -29.33 -2.53
N TRP A 302 -7.53 -29.44 -2.45
CA TRP A 302 -6.82 -30.56 -1.87
C TRP A 302 -5.97 -30.12 -0.69
N LEU A 303 -5.84 -30.96 0.31
CA LEU A 303 -4.97 -30.81 1.47
C LEU A 303 -4.04 -32.00 1.58
N TRP A 304 -2.75 -31.74 1.63
CA TRP A 304 -1.71 -32.71 2.00
C TRP A 304 -1.14 -32.31 3.36
N SER A 305 -0.90 -33.32 4.23
CA SER A 305 -0.21 -33.08 5.51
C SER A 305 1.06 -33.93 5.55
N GLN A 306 2.09 -33.44 6.23
CA GLN A 306 3.34 -34.17 6.38
C GLN A 306 3.10 -35.52 7.05
N GLY A 307 3.53 -36.59 6.41
CA GLY A 307 3.27 -37.95 6.84
C GLY A 307 2.13 -38.64 6.10
N ASP A 308 1.33 -37.93 5.30
CA ASP A 308 0.31 -38.54 4.45
C ASP A 308 0.94 -39.09 3.16
N ASP A 309 0.46 -40.25 2.70
CA ASP A 309 0.87 -40.85 1.44
C ASP A 309 0.38 -40.08 0.21
N SER A 310 -0.73 -39.33 0.34
CA SER A 310 -1.32 -38.51 -0.69
C SER A 310 -2.26 -37.45 -0.11
N ALA A 311 -2.50 -36.35 -0.88
CA ALA A 311 -3.46 -35.33 -0.49
C ALA A 311 -4.90 -35.86 -0.47
N GLN A 312 -5.71 -35.29 0.40
CA GLN A 312 -7.14 -35.56 0.53
C GLN A 312 -7.94 -34.38 -0.07
N GLN A 313 -8.99 -34.71 -0.80
CA GLN A 313 -9.90 -33.67 -1.33
C GLN A 313 -10.79 -33.13 -0.20
N LEU A 314 -10.79 -31.81 -0.03
CA LEU A 314 -11.69 -31.12 0.88
C LEU A 314 -13.05 -30.90 0.22
N ASN A 315 -14.12 -31.07 1.00
CA ASN A 315 -15.47 -30.78 0.49
C ASN A 315 -15.71 -29.26 0.41
N THR A 316 -15.83 -28.75 -0.82
CA THR A 316 -16.09 -27.35 -1.15
C THR A 316 -17.37 -27.20 -1.96
N GLN A 317 -18.22 -28.24 -2.01
CA GLN A 317 -19.44 -28.20 -2.83
C GLN A 317 -20.45 -27.21 -2.30
N ARG A 318 -20.98 -26.40 -3.22
CA ARG A 318 -22.04 -25.41 -2.98
C ARG A 318 -22.97 -25.40 -4.17
N ALA A 319 -24.26 -25.69 -3.96
CA ALA A 319 -25.26 -25.78 -5.04
C ALA A 319 -25.36 -24.45 -5.83
N GLY A 320 -25.21 -24.55 -7.16
CA GLY A 320 -25.26 -23.39 -8.07
C GLY A 320 -24.02 -22.47 -8.02
N TRP A 321 -22.92 -22.92 -7.38
CA TRP A 321 -21.68 -22.17 -7.25
C TRP A 321 -20.47 -23.04 -7.57
N LEU A 322 -19.41 -22.40 -8.06
CA LEU A 322 -18.12 -23.04 -8.33
C LEU A 322 -17.05 -22.49 -7.38
N LEU A 323 -16.18 -23.37 -6.88
CA LEU A 323 -14.92 -22.94 -6.27
C LEU A 323 -14.06 -22.28 -7.35
N SER A 324 -13.63 -21.06 -7.11
CA SER A 324 -13.01 -20.21 -8.13
C SER A 324 -11.50 -20.13 -7.98
N GLU A 325 -10.77 -20.22 -9.10
CA GLU A 325 -9.34 -19.97 -9.13
C GLU A 325 -8.96 -18.50 -8.91
N HIS A 326 -9.93 -17.58 -8.96
CA HIS A 326 -9.68 -16.15 -8.81
C HIS A 326 -9.39 -15.73 -7.38
N THR A 327 -9.69 -16.57 -6.41
CA THR A 327 -9.30 -16.38 -5.01
C THR A 327 -8.44 -17.54 -4.55
N ALA A 328 -7.15 -17.28 -4.37
CA ALA A 328 -6.24 -18.27 -3.81
C ALA A 328 -6.68 -18.71 -2.40
N PRO A 329 -6.52 -19.97 -2.03
CA PRO A 329 -6.77 -20.40 -0.66
C PRO A 329 -5.82 -19.66 0.29
N ARG A 330 -6.37 -19.16 1.40
CA ARG A 330 -5.61 -18.44 2.42
C ARG A 330 -5.73 -19.12 3.77
N TRP A 331 -4.60 -19.45 4.35
CA TRP A 331 -4.50 -19.94 5.71
C TRP A 331 -4.81 -18.84 6.73
N SER A 332 -5.46 -19.19 7.84
CA SER A 332 -5.36 -18.40 9.06
C SER A 332 -3.98 -18.56 9.67
N LYS A 333 -3.52 -17.56 10.45
CA LYS A 333 -2.19 -17.57 11.10
C LYS A 333 -2.00 -18.79 12.02
N ASP A 334 -3.08 -19.24 12.68
CA ASP A 334 -3.09 -20.44 13.54
C ASP A 334 -3.11 -21.77 12.77
N GLY A 335 -3.15 -21.75 11.43
CA GLY A 335 -3.17 -22.92 10.57
C GLY A 335 -4.44 -23.79 10.64
N LYS A 336 -5.51 -23.34 11.32
CA LYS A 336 -6.72 -24.15 11.56
C LYS A 336 -7.84 -23.95 10.56
N ARG A 337 -7.75 -22.90 9.74
CA ARG A 337 -8.82 -22.49 8.82
C ARG A 337 -8.26 -22.12 7.45
N LEU A 338 -9.08 -22.38 6.44
CA LEU A 338 -8.82 -21.99 5.06
C LEU A 338 -9.95 -21.09 4.56
N PHE A 339 -9.61 -19.88 4.12
CA PHE A 339 -10.53 -18.99 3.42
C PHE A 339 -10.44 -19.25 1.93
N ILE A 340 -11.61 -19.38 1.28
CA ILE A 340 -11.75 -19.67 -0.16
C ILE A 340 -12.83 -18.79 -0.77
N GLY A 341 -12.88 -18.73 -2.10
CA GLY A 341 -13.85 -17.94 -2.84
C GLY A 341 -14.70 -18.77 -3.80
N HIS A 342 -16.01 -18.57 -3.75
CA HIS A 342 -16.96 -19.17 -4.68
C HIS A 342 -17.53 -18.14 -5.64
N ARG A 343 -17.90 -18.58 -6.84
CA ARG A 343 -18.64 -17.79 -7.83
C ARG A 343 -19.93 -18.50 -8.23
N PRO A 344 -20.99 -17.78 -8.59
CA PRO A 344 -22.15 -18.41 -9.23
C PRO A 344 -21.72 -19.18 -10.47
N ASP A 345 -22.24 -20.40 -10.63
CA ASP A 345 -22.03 -21.18 -11.83
C ASP A 345 -22.73 -20.52 -13.03
N SER A 346 -21.93 -20.07 -13.97
CA SER A 346 -22.45 -19.42 -15.20
C SER A 346 -22.94 -20.42 -16.24
N GLY A 347 -22.80 -21.74 -15.97
CA GLY A 347 -23.14 -22.82 -16.89
C GLY A 347 -22.26 -22.85 -18.14
N ASP A 348 -22.83 -23.34 -19.22
CA ASP A 348 -22.15 -23.42 -20.51
C ASP A 348 -22.01 -22.05 -21.18
N LYS A 349 -20.98 -21.92 -21.98
CA LYS A 349 -20.87 -20.76 -22.88
C LYS A 349 -22.06 -20.77 -23.86
N PRO A 350 -22.59 -19.60 -24.22
CA PRO A 350 -23.53 -19.51 -25.31
C PRO A 350 -22.97 -20.24 -26.54
N ALA A 351 -23.79 -21.09 -27.15
CA ALA A 351 -23.41 -21.81 -28.36
C ALA A 351 -22.94 -20.81 -29.44
N LYS A 352 -21.78 -21.05 -30.00
CA LYS A 352 -21.34 -20.29 -31.16
C LYS A 352 -22.37 -20.53 -32.30
N MET A 353 -22.94 -19.47 -32.78
CA MET A 353 -23.85 -19.57 -33.90
C MET A 353 -23.05 -19.95 -35.15
N GLU A 354 -23.35 -21.12 -35.73
CA GLU A 354 -22.76 -21.54 -36.99
C GLU A 354 -23.08 -20.51 -38.10
N PRO A 355 -22.17 -20.29 -39.06
CA PRO A 355 -22.48 -19.42 -40.19
C PRO A 355 -23.78 -19.86 -40.89
N PRO A 356 -24.63 -18.91 -41.38
CA PRO A 356 -25.86 -19.28 -42.05
C PRO A 356 -25.56 -20.15 -43.27
N GLN A 357 -26.27 -21.26 -43.34
CA GLN A 357 -26.09 -22.26 -44.41
C GLN A 357 -27.11 -22.03 -45.58
N THR A 358 -28.16 -21.30 -45.32
CA THR A 358 -29.21 -20.99 -46.31
C THR A 358 -29.60 -19.52 -46.30
N GLU A 359 -30.13 -19.03 -47.42
CA GLU A 359 -30.63 -17.67 -47.53
C GLU A 359 -31.75 -17.37 -46.52
N ALA A 360 -32.59 -18.34 -46.22
CA ALA A 360 -33.67 -18.20 -45.23
C ALA A 360 -33.10 -17.95 -43.81
N GLU A 361 -31.99 -18.55 -43.48
CA GLU A 361 -31.32 -18.33 -42.17
C GLU A 361 -30.77 -16.93 -42.04
N LEU A 362 -30.41 -16.24 -43.15
CA LEU A 362 -29.98 -14.85 -43.11
C LEU A 362 -31.07 -13.90 -42.60
N TYR A 363 -32.35 -14.27 -42.79
CA TYR A 363 -33.51 -13.49 -42.41
C TYR A 363 -34.24 -14.06 -41.18
N ASN A 364 -33.64 -15.06 -40.51
CA ASN A 364 -34.22 -15.58 -39.27
C ASN A 364 -34.04 -14.58 -38.14
N VAL A 365 -35.17 -14.06 -37.62
CA VAL A 365 -35.18 -13.00 -36.60
C VAL A 365 -34.53 -13.45 -35.29
N GLU A 366 -34.77 -14.67 -34.84
CA GLU A 366 -34.19 -15.20 -33.61
C GLU A 366 -32.67 -15.26 -33.74
N ARG A 367 -32.18 -15.73 -34.87
CA ARG A 367 -30.76 -15.76 -35.20
C ARG A 367 -30.14 -14.35 -35.25
N LEU A 368 -30.80 -13.41 -35.89
CA LEU A 368 -30.34 -12.02 -35.99
C LEU A 368 -30.32 -11.32 -34.62
N LEU A 369 -31.25 -11.68 -33.74
CA LEU A 369 -31.32 -11.13 -32.38
C LEU A 369 -30.35 -11.81 -31.42
N ALA A 370 -30.09 -13.11 -31.57
CA ALA A 370 -29.22 -13.87 -30.69
C ALA A 370 -27.74 -13.39 -30.70
N ASP A 371 -27.29 -12.91 -31.89
CA ASP A 371 -25.92 -12.37 -32.03
C ASP A 371 -25.82 -10.86 -31.73
N ARG A 372 -26.93 -10.20 -31.56
CA ARG A 372 -27.02 -8.79 -31.19
C ARG A 372 -27.13 -8.67 -29.69
N ARG A 373 -26.01 -8.45 -29.03
CA ARG A 373 -25.95 -8.17 -27.60
C ARG A 373 -26.54 -6.80 -27.30
N LEU A 374 -27.88 -6.76 -27.23
CA LEU A 374 -28.58 -5.56 -26.79
C LEU A 374 -28.24 -5.33 -25.31
N GLN A 375 -27.67 -4.20 -25.03
CA GLN A 375 -27.43 -3.73 -23.65
C GLN A 375 -28.49 -2.64 -23.39
N VAL A 376 -29.33 -2.89 -22.40
CA VAL A 376 -30.28 -1.88 -21.92
C VAL A 376 -29.67 -1.21 -20.69
N TRP A 377 -29.55 0.09 -20.75
CA TRP A 377 -28.98 0.93 -19.70
C TRP A 377 -30.08 1.81 -19.14
N HIS A 378 -30.25 1.75 -17.84
CA HIS A 378 -31.36 2.45 -17.18
C HIS A 378 -30.82 3.49 -16.20
N GLY A 379 -31.58 4.58 -15.96
CA GLY A 379 -31.21 5.59 -14.97
C GLY A 379 -31.17 5.05 -13.53
N ASP A 380 -31.74 3.88 -13.29
CA ASP A 380 -31.71 3.21 -11.99
C ASP A 380 -30.57 2.18 -11.85
N ASP A 381 -29.74 2.02 -12.88
CA ASP A 381 -28.55 1.19 -12.75
C ASP A 381 -27.66 1.70 -11.61
N ALA A 382 -27.19 0.77 -10.76
CA ALA A 382 -26.35 1.11 -9.61
C ALA A 382 -25.00 1.73 -10.01
N ARG A 383 -24.52 1.40 -11.21
CA ARG A 383 -23.29 1.95 -11.79
C ARG A 383 -23.57 2.45 -13.19
N ILE A 384 -23.00 3.58 -13.55
CA ILE A 384 -23.06 4.10 -14.90
C ILE A 384 -22.31 3.19 -15.87
N ASN A 385 -22.68 3.22 -17.13
CA ASN A 385 -22.20 2.41 -18.22
C ASN A 385 -20.65 2.42 -18.35
N SER A 386 -20.04 3.58 -18.33
CA SER A 386 -18.58 3.70 -18.43
C SER A 386 -17.86 2.99 -17.30
N GLN A 387 -18.40 3.05 -16.08
CA GLN A 387 -17.87 2.34 -14.92
C GLN A 387 -18.05 0.83 -15.05
N GLN A 388 -19.24 0.36 -15.42
CA GLN A 388 -19.48 -1.08 -15.65
C GLN A 388 -18.48 -1.64 -16.68
N LYS A 389 -18.25 -0.91 -17.77
CA LYS A 389 -17.29 -1.30 -18.81
C LYS A 389 -15.85 -1.32 -18.29
N ALA A 390 -15.44 -0.35 -17.49
CA ALA A 390 -14.10 -0.29 -16.92
C ALA A 390 -13.86 -1.41 -15.90
N GLU A 391 -14.86 -1.73 -15.07
CA GLU A 391 -14.78 -2.74 -14.02
C GLU A 391 -15.07 -4.17 -14.49
N TYR A 392 -15.56 -4.35 -15.72
CA TYR A 392 -16.05 -5.64 -16.22
C TYR A 392 -15.09 -6.81 -16.00
N LYS A 393 -13.82 -6.64 -16.37
CA LYS A 393 -12.81 -7.70 -16.21
C LYS A 393 -12.53 -8.06 -14.75
N GLN A 394 -12.64 -7.09 -13.83
CA GLN A 394 -12.48 -7.33 -12.40
C GLN A 394 -13.75 -7.96 -11.81
N ALA A 395 -14.93 -7.52 -12.24
CA ALA A 395 -16.21 -8.08 -11.82
C ALA A 395 -16.31 -9.59 -12.12
N LEU A 396 -15.75 -10.02 -13.25
CA LEU A 396 -15.66 -11.44 -13.61
C LEU A 396 -14.78 -12.28 -12.67
N LYS A 397 -13.97 -11.64 -11.82
CA LYS A 397 -13.06 -12.33 -10.88
C LYS A 397 -13.50 -12.23 -9.43
N ARG A 398 -14.57 -11.50 -9.13
CA ARG A 398 -15.10 -11.37 -7.77
C ARG A 398 -15.65 -12.70 -7.28
N THR A 399 -15.46 -12.97 -5.99
CA THR A 399 -15.89 -14.22 -5.33
C THR A 399 -16.58 -13.91 -4.02
N ALA A 400 -17.53 -14.73 -3.65
CA ALA A 400 -18.14 -14.75 -2.32
C ALA A 400 -17.31 -15.62 -1.37
N PRO A 401 -16.98 -15.16 -0.15
CA PRO A 401 -16.12 -15.86 0.76
C PRO A 401 -16.81 -17.06 1.45
N ALA A 402 -16.02 -18.10 1.69
CA ALA A 402 -16.33 -19.21 2.58
C ALA A 402 -15.08 -19.58 3.40
N VAL A 403 -15.27 -20.25 4.53
CA VAL A 403 -14.19 -20.76 5.39
C VAL A 403 -14.34 -22.27 5.60
N ILE A 404 -13.23 -22.97 5.60
CA ILE A 404 -13.16 -24.39 5.93
C ILE A 404 -12.45 -24.54 7.27
N TRP A 405 -13.09 -25.21 8.21
CA TRP A 405 -12.52 -25.59 9.50
C TRP A 405 -11.88 -26.97 9.38
N LEU A 406 -10.57 -27.06 9.55
CA LEU A 406 -9.82 -28.30 9.33
C LEU A 406 -10.05 -29.35 10.42
N ASP A 407 -10.37 -28.90 11.64
CA ASP A 407 -10.70 -29.79 12.77
C ASP A 407 -11.96 -30.63 12.52
N SER A 408 -12.89 -30.12 11.77
CA SER A 408 -14.19 -30.75 11.46
C SER A 408 -14.40 -31.04 9.98
N ALA A 409 -13.46 -30.63 9.13
CA ALA A 409 -13.58 -30.65 7.66
C ALA A 409 -14.86 -29.96 7.15
N LYS A 410 -15.43 -29.03 7.93
CA LYS A 410 -16.70 -28.37 7.63
C LYS A 410 -16.45 -27.03 6.91
N MET A 411 -17.07 -26.87 5.75
CA MET A 411 -17.16 -25.58 5.08
C MET A 411 -18.35 -24.78 5.61
N VAL A 412 -18.12 -23.50 5.88
CA VAL A 412 -19.14 -22.51 6.25
C VAL A 412 -19.15 -21.41 5.20
N VAL A 413 -20.29 -21.21 4.56
CA VAL A 413 -20.51 -20.13 3.60
C VAL A 413 -20.67 -18.82 4.39
N LEU A 414 -19.83 -17.83 4.06
CA LEU A 414 -19.85 -16.54 4.74
C LEU A 414 -20.67 -15.50 3.96
N SER A 415 -20.83 -15.67 2.64
CA SER A 415 -21.60 -14.76 1.79
C SER A 415 -22.24 -15.48 0.60
N ASP A 416 -23.42 -14.98 0.19
CA ASP A 416 -24.10 -15.30 -1.06
C ASP A 416 -23.96 -14.15 -2.08
N ASP A 417 -23.18 -13.11 -1.79
CA ASP A 417 -22.97 -11.96 -2.67
C ASP A 417 -21.47 -11.77 -2.95
N ILE A 418 -21.13 -11.77 -4.25
CA ILE A 418 -19.74 -11.54 -4.72
C ILE A 418 -19.26 -10.09 -4.54
N ASP A 419 -20.16 -9.16 -4.26
CA ASP A 419 -19.83 -7.75 -4.01
C ASP A 419 -19.58 -7.48 -2.52
N GLU A 420 -19.89 -8.42 -1.62
CA GLU A 420 -19.53 -8.32 -0.22
C GLU A 420 -18.05 -8.55 0.01
N ARG A 421 -17.52 -7.84 1.00
CA ARG A 421 -16.09 -7.89 1.37
C ARG A 421 -15.93 -8.38 2.79
N LEU A 422 -15.21 -9.50 2.94
CA LEU A 422 -14.77 -9.98 4.24
C LEU A 422 -13.52 -9.22 4.65
N GLN A 423 -13.58 -8.56 5.81
CA GLN A 423 -12.42 -7.94 6.43
C GLN A 423 -11.66 -9.02 7.20
N LEU A 424 -10.65 -9.60 6.56
CA LEU A 424 -9.85 -10.65 7.16
C LEU A 424 -8.94 -10.09 8.25
N SER A 425 -9.11 -10.58 9.46
CA SER A 425 -8.26 -10.32 10.62
C SER A 425 -7.80 -11.65 11.23
N GLU A 426 -6.91 -11.59 12.19
CA GLU A 426 -6.42 -12.78 12.89
C GLU A 426 -7.37 -13.31 14.00
N HIS A 427 -8.56 -12.71 14.12
CA HIS A 427 -9.60 -13.20 15.04
C HIS A 427 -10.02 -14.62 14.69
N THR A 428 -10.22 -15.45 15.73
CA THR A 428 -10.45 -16.88 15.54
C THR A 428 -11.89 -17.23 15.19
N ASP A 429 -12.86 -16.58 15.78
CA ASP A 429 -14.27 -16.98 15.69
C ASP A 429 -15.19 -15.94 15.04
N ALA A 430 -14.70 -14.72 14.78
CA ALA A 430 -15.49 -13.64 14.20
C ALA A 430 -14.73 -12.84 13.17
N GLN A 431 -15.46 -12.25 12.21
CA GLN A 431 -14.97 -11.29 11.24
C GLN A 431 -16.04 -10.23 10.99
N LEU A 432 -15.65 -9.15 10.30
CA LEU A 432 -16.59 -8.20 9.74
C LEU A 432 -16.78 -8.46 8.26
N ILE A 433 -18.02 -8.34 7.81
CA ILE A 433 -18.36 -8.37 6.39
C ILE A 433 -19.11 -7.09 6.03
N SER A 434 -18.79 -6.51 4.89
CA SER A 434 -19.37 -5.24 4.47
C SER A 434 -19.91 -5.29 3.05
N SER A 435 -20.95 -4.51 2.78
CA SER A 435 -21.50 -4.29 1.44
C SER A 435 -21.82 -2.83 1.19
N GLY A 436 -21.25 -2.29 0.12
CA GLY A 436 -21.61 -0.96 -0.39
C GLY A 436 -22.68 -1.02 -1.49
N ARG A 437 -23.15 -2.22 -1.86
CA ARG A 437 -24.05 -2.42 -3.01
C ARG A 437 -25.34 -1.61 -2.94
N PRO A 438 -26.05 -1.49 -1.79
CA PRO A 438 -27.27 -0.69 -1.70
C PRO A 438 -27.06 0.80 -2.02
N TYR A 439 -25.82 1.30 -1.88
CA TYR A 439 -25.48 2.72 -1.92
C TYR A 439 -24.71 3.15 -3.18
N LEU A 440 -24.49 2.24 -4.14
CA LEU A 440 -23.65 2.50 -5.32
C LEU A 440 -24.19 3.66 -6.18
N LYS A 441 -25.52 3.83 -6.26
CA LYS A 441 -26.15 4.89 -7.05
C LYS A 441 -25.80 6.29 -6.54
N GLN A 442 -25.67 6.46 -5.24
CA GLN A 442 -25.40 7.76 -4.60
C GLN A 442 -23.90 8.03 -4.38
N LEU A 443 -23.04 7.11 -4.78
CA LEU A 443 -21.58 7.21 -4.59
C LEU A 443 -20.99 8.56 -5.06
N SER A 444 -21.55 9.14 -6.15
CA SER A 444 -21.01 10.36 -6.76
C SER A 444 -21.30 11.65 -5.98
N TRP A 445 -22.30 11.66 -5.09
CA TRP A 445 -22.68 12.87 -4.35
C TRP A 445 -22.75 12.68 -2.84
N ASP A 446 -22.88 11.46 -2.33
CA ASP A 446 -22.97 11.18 -0.90
C ASP A 446 -21.77 10.37 -0.36
N GLY A 447 -20.82 10.07 -1.25
CA GLY A 447 -19.64 9.28 -0.92
C GLY A 447 -19.94 7.79 -0.76
N ARG A 448 -19.02 7.07 -0.16
CA ARG A 448 -19.10 5.62 0.03
C ARG A 448 -19.85 5.31 1.32
N LEU A 449 -20.93 4.55 1.21
CA LEU A 449 -21.68 4.01 2.33
C LEU A 449 -21.62 2.49 2.31
N HIS A 450 -21.60 1.86 3.47
CA HIS A 450 -21.56 0.40 3.62
C HIS A 450 -22.47 -0.06 4.75
N ASP A 451 -23.15 -1.18 4.55
CA ASP A 451 -23.67 -1.98 5.64
C ASP A 451 -22.57 -2.86 6.19
N ILE A 452 -22.53 -3.07 7.50
CA ILE A 452 -21.54 -3.88 8.21
C ILE A 452 -22.25 -4.92 9.06
N TRP A 453 -21.76 -6.15 8.98
CA TRP A 453 -22.21 -7.27 9.80
C TRP A 453 -21.03 -7.88 10.54
N HIS A 454 -21.27 -8.26 11.78
CA HIS A 454 -20.46 -9.20 12.53
C HIS A 454 -20.85 -10.62 12.07
N ILE A 455 -19.89 -11.44 11.67
CA ILE A 455 -20.14 -12.81 11.24
C ILE A 455 -19.35 -13.80 12.10
N ASN A 456 -20.06 -14.79 12.65
CA ASN A 456 -19.45 -15.92 13.35
C ASN A 456 -18.93 -16.92 12.33
N LEU A 457 -17.63 -17.20 12.32
CA LEU A 457 -16.99 -18.07 11.33
C LEU A 457 -17.33 -19.54 11.46
N ARG A 458 -17.77 -20.01 12.64
CA ARG A 458 -18.15 -21.42 12.85
C ARG A 458 -19.57 -21.73 12.41
N SER A 459 -20.48 -20.79 12.58
CA SER A 459 -21.89 -20.98 12.25
C SER A 459 -22.30 -20.32 10.94
N GLY A 460 -21.57 -19.31 10.47
CA GLY A 460 -21.98 -18.42 9.37
C GLY A 460 -23.07 -17.43 9.78
N GLN A 461 -23.47 -17.41 11.06
CA GLN A 461 -24.51 -16.52 11.55
C GLN A 461 -24.02 -15.06 11.51
N ARG A 462 -24.87 -14.20 10.98
CA ARG A 462 -24.62 -12.75 10.89
C ARG A 462 -25.49 -11.97 11.85
N GLN A 463 -24.91 -10.92 12.42
CA GLN A 463 -25.62 -9.88 13.17
C GLN A 463 -25.30 -8.55 12.54
N GLN A 464 -26.32 -7.77 12.17
CA GLN A 464 -26.11 -6.44 11.63
C GLN A 464 -25.60 -5.52 12.72
N VAL A 465 -24.43 -4.93 12.46
CA VAL A 465 -23.81 -3.95 13.34
C VAL A 465 -24.37 -2.57 13.05
N PHE A 466 -24.35 -2.21 11.74
CA PHE A 466 -24.71 -0.87 11.34
C PHE A 466 -25.05 -0.81 9.84
N SER A 467 -25.98 0.06 9.45
CA SER A 467 -26.36 0.35 8.05
C SER A 467 -25.89 1.74 7.63
N ALA A 468 -25.51 1.87 6.36
CA ALA A 468 -25.10 3.14 5.75
C ALA A 468 -23.89 3.81 6.45
N ASN A 469 -22.93 3.02 6.92
CA ASN A 469 -21.70 3.59 7.48
C ASN A 469 -20.88 4.24 6.34
N ARG A 470 -20.38 5.45 6.59
CA ARG A 470 -19.60 6.21 5.61
C ARG A 470 -18.22 5.62 5.32
N SER A 471 -17.68 4.86 6.25
CA SER A 471 -16.39 4.18 6.04
C SER A 471 -16.43 2.76 6.56
N HIS A 472 -16.18 1.77 5.70
CA HIS A 472 -16.07 0.37 6.10
C HIS A 472 -14.80 0.12 6.93
N GLU A 473 -13.82 1.02 6.89
CA GLU A 473 -12.56 0.95 7.64
C GLU A 473 -12.71 1.48 9.07
N SER A 474 -13.84 2.12 9.39
CA SER A 474 -14.08 2.69 10.73
C SER A 474 -14.59 1.69 11.75
N ALA A 475 -14.89 0.44 11.38
CA ALA A 475 -15.35 -0.60 12.28
C ALA A 475 -14.20 -1.54 12.64
N HIS A 476 -13.94 -1.69 13.94
CA HIS A 476 -12.84 -2.47 14.48
C HIS A 476 -13.32 -3.53 15.45
N LEU A 477 -12.93 -4.79 15.23
CA LEU A 477 -13.19 -5.88 16.18
C LEU A 477 -12.28 -5.79 17.42
N SER A 478 -12.80 -6.19 18.56
CA SER A 478 -11.97 -6.46 19.73
C SER A 478 -11.15 -7.74 19.58
N PRO A 479 -10.10 -7.98 20.36
CA PRO A 479 -9.24 -9.17 20.26
C PRO A 479 -9.99 -10.50 20.29
N SER A 480 -11.03 -10.66 21.12
CA SER A 480 -11.87 -11.85 21.14
C SER A 480 -12.85 -11.93 19.96
N GLY A 481 -13.07 -10.83 19.24
CA GLY A 481 -14.11 -10.71 18.22
C GLY A 481 -15.52 -10.49 18.80
N ARG A 482 -15.66 -10.25 20.11
CA ARG A 482 -16.96 -10.00 20.75
C ARG A 482 -17.50 -8.61 20.44
N TYR A 483 -16.67 -7.58 20.59
CA TYR A 483 -17.07 -6.21 20.43
C TYR A 483 -16.69 -5.66 19.05
N VAL A 484 -17.56 -4.78 18.55
CA VAL A 484 -17.27 -3.98 17.35
C VAL A 484 -17.40 -2.50 17.71
N VAL A 485 -16.31 -1.75 17.65
CA VAL A 485 -16.35 -0.30 17.77
C VAL A 485 -16.41 0.34 16.38
N TYR A 486 -17.26 1.35 16.21
CA TYR A 486 -17.41 2.09 14.97
C TYR A 486 -17.87 3.52 15.22
N LEU A 487 -17.72 4.40 14.22
CA LEU A 487 -18.20 5.78 14.32
C LEU A 487 -19.56 5.93 13.64
N GLN A 488 -20.52 6.55 14.36
CA GLN A 488 -21.83 6.94 13.83
C GLN A 488 -22.19 8.33 14.34
N GLU A 489 -22.64 9.23 13.44
CA GLU A 489 -23.02 10.60 13.82
C GLU A 489 -21.96 11.29 14.70
N GLU A 490 -20.70 11.17 14.28
CA GLU A 490 -19.52 11.74 14.97
C GLU A 490 -19.26 11.20 16.40
N GLN A 491 -19.93 10.10 16.79
CA GLN A 491 -19.79 9.47 18.09
C GLN A 491 -19.38 8.00 17.95
N TYR A 492 -18.49 7.52 18.83
CA TYR A 492 -18.16 6.11 18.89
C TYR A 492 -19.32 5.29 19.45
N GLN A 493 -19.63 4.20 18.77
CA GLN A 493 -20.59 3.19 19.15
C GLN A 493 -19.87 1.86 19.41
N LEU A 494 -20.36 1.09 20.35
CA LEU A 494 -19.91 -0.25 20.67
C LEU A 494 -21.05 -1.23 20.50
N PHE A 495 -20.92 -2.14 19.54
CA PHE A 495 -21.80 -3.29 19.38
C PHE A 495 -21.24 -4.48 20.15
N ASP A 496 -22.05 -5.13 21.00
CA ASP A 496 -21.72 -6.39 21.68
C ASP A 496 -22.43 -7.56 20.99
N SER A 497 -21.67 -8.42 20.31
CA SER A 497 -22.20 -9.57 19.57
C SER A 497 -22.84 -10.62 20.48
N ALA A 498 -22.49 -10.68 21.76
CA ALA A 498 -23.07 -11.63 22.72
C ALA A 498 -24.49 -11.25 23.12
N THR A 499 -24.81 -9.96 23.17
CA THR A 499 -26.13 -9.44 23.56
C THR A 499 -26.93 -8.92 22.36
N GLY A 500 -26.28 -8.58 21.25
CA GLY A 500 -26.87 -7.94 20.09
C GLY A 500 -27.24 -6.46 20.34
N THR A 501 -26.65 -5.82 21.35
CA THR A 501 -26.95 -4.43 21.75
C THR A 501 -25.81 -3.51 21.37
N THR A 502 -26.16 -2.24 21.11
CA THR A 502 -25.23 -1.16 20.86
C THR A 502 -25.31 -0.12 21.96
N VAL A 503 -24.15 0.37 22.41
CA VAL A 503 -24.04 1.47 23.39
C VAL A 503 -23.12 2.55 22.83
N GLN A 504 -23.40 3.80 23.16
CA GLN A 504 -22.55 4.93 22.81
C GLN A 504 -21.37 5.01 23.77
N LEU A 505 -20.17 5.23 23.23
CA LEU A 505 -18.95 5.46 24.01
C LEU A 505 -18.53 6.94 23.92
N GLY A 506 -17.99 7.48 25.04
CA GLY A 506 -17.36 8.79 25.05
C GLY A 506 -18.30 9.97 24.74
N GLY A 507 -19.62 9.81 24.86
CA GLY A 507 -20.61 10.85 24.52
C GLY A 507 -20.56 12.10 25.42
N SER A 508 -19.87 12.04 26.55
CA SER A 508 -19.63 13.17 27.44
C SER A 508 -18.24 13.80 27.27
N ALA A 509 -17.48 13.38 26.28
CA ALA A 509 -16.14 13.91 26.05
C ALA A 509 -16.19 15.40 25.72
N PRO A 510 -15.27 16.20 26.27
CA PRO A 510 -15.16 17.64 25.97
C PRO A 510 -14.40 17.90 24.65
N VAL A 511 -14.33 16.92 23.75
CA VAL A 511 -13.55 16.91 22.50
C VAL A 511 -14.37 16.31 21.36
N SER A 512 -14.00 16.59 20.13
CA SER A 512 -14.52 15.92 18.95
C SER A 512 -13.71 14.66 18.65
N TRP A 513 -14.39 13.61 18.17
CA TRP A 513 -13.78 12.38 17.68
C TRP A 513 -13.50 12.42 16.17
N VAL A 514 -13.98 13.48 15.51
CA VAL A 514 -13.82 13.70 14.06
C VAL A 514 -13.06 14.99 13.80
N ASP A 515 -12.54 15.13 12.60
CA ASP A 515 -11.70 16.27 12.18
C ASP A 515 -12.39 17.62 12.46
N GLU A 516 -11.90 18.30 13.50
CA GLU A 516 -12.35 19.65 13.91
C GLU A 516 -12.05 20.72 12.85
N GLN A 517 -11.21 20.42 11.88
CA GLN A 517 -10.79 21.31 10.80
C GLN A 517 -11.36 20.90 9.44
N ASN A 518 -12.37 20.04 9.42
CA ASN A 518 -12.99 19.64 8.18
C ASN A 518 -13.59 20.84 7.42
N ASP A 519 -13.00 21.18 6.30
CA ASP A 519 -13.40 22.27 5.41
C ASP A 519 -13.94 21.78 4.04
N ARG A 520 -14.19 20.47 3.92
CA ARG A 520 -14.73 19.81 2.74
C ARG A 520 -16.26 19.66 2.83
N PRO A 521 -16.97 19.64 1.67
CA PRO A 521 -18.43 19.45 1.66
C PRO A 521 -18.80 17.96 1.86
N MET A 522 -18.26 17.35 2.89
CA MET A 522 -18.50 15.96 3.28
C MET A 522 -18.44 15.82 4.80
N ALA A 523 -18.94 14.71 5.33
CA ALA A 523 -18.81 14.42 6.74
C ALA A 523 -17.34 14.38 7.18
N ALA A 524 -17.05 14.92 8.36
CA ALA A 524 -15.73 14.88 8.94
C ALA A 524 -15.26 13.45 9.19
N GLU A 525 -14.01 13.18 8.89
CA GLU A 525 -13.40 11.87 9.11
C GLU A 525 -13.01 11.70 10.58
N SER A 526 -13.07 10.46 11.09
CA SER A 526 -12.58 10.12 12.43
C SER A 526 -11.08 10.34 12.56
N TYR A 527 -10.60 10.77 13.73
CA TYR A 527 -9.17 10.72 14.05
C TYR A 527 -8.64 9.28 14.21
N GLY A 528 -9.53 8.30 14.35
CA GLY A 528 -9.23 6.87 14.29
C GLY A 528 -9.21 6.16 15.64
N VAL A 529 -9.07 4.84 15.55
CA VAL A 529 -8.92 3.92 16.68
C VAL A 529 -7.43 3.55 16.80
N ALA A 530 -6.87 3.71 18.01
CA ALA A 530 -5.48 3.35 18.28
C ALA A 530 -5.31 1.83 18.51
N GLY A 531 -6.35 1.14 18.97
CA GLY A 531 -6.35 -0.30 19.24
C GLY A 531 -7.20 -0.65 20.43
N TRP A 532 -7.30 -1.94 20.75
CA TRP A 532 -7.93 -2.46 21.96
C TRP A 532 -6.88 -2.81 23.01
N LEU A 533 -7.17 -2.64 24.27
CA LEU A 533 -6.37 -3.26 25.32
C LEU A 533 -6.51 -4.79 25.24
N ALA A 534 -5.47 -5.51 25.64
CA ALA A 534 -5.42 -6.97 25.51
C ALA A 534 -6.51 -7.71 26.28
N ASP A 535 -6.99 -7.15 27.39
CA ASP A 535 -8.08 -7.64 28.21
C ASP A 535 -9.48 -7.14 27.80
N GLU A 536 -9.54 -6.35 26.73
CA GLU A 536 -10.74 -5.70 26.19
C GLU A 536 -11.45 -4.75 27.20
N SER A 537 -10.78 -4.34 28.26
CA SER A 537 -11.32 -3.42 29.25
C SER A 537 -11.58 -2.02 28.66
N ALA A 538 -10.85 -1.64 27.60
CA ALA A 538 -11.07 -0.40 26.85
C ALA A 538 -10.61 -0.50 25.40
N VAL A 539 -11.23 0.33 24.54
CA VAL A 539 -10.71 0.68 23.22
C VAL A 539 -10.00 2.04 23.32
N LEU A 540 -8.82 2.12 22.73
CA LEU A 540 -8.05 3.35 22.63
C LEU A 540 -8.44 4.08 21.34
N VAL A 541 -8.81 5.35 21.45
CA VAL A 541 -9.23 6.20 20.33
C VAL A 541 -8.49 7.53 20.37
N TYR A 542 -8.48 8.22 19.23
CA TYR A 542 -7.88 9.52 19.09
C TYR A 542 -8.91 10.64 19.08
N ASP A 543 -8.61 11.75 19.78
CA ASP A 543 -9.06 13.07 19.35
C ASP A 543 -7.99 13.73 18.46
N ARG A 544 -8.13 15.00 18.15
CA ARG A 544 -7.15 15.74 17.34
C ARG A 544 -5.73 15.62 17.89
N PHE A 545 -5.54 15.65 19.19
CA PHE A 545 -4.22 15.69 19.83
C PHE A 545 -3.93 14.46 20.68
N ASP A 546 -4.93 13.92 21.37
CA ASP A 546 -4.75 13.02 22.49
C ASP A 546 -5.28 11.61 22.24
N ILE A 547 -4.81 10.68 23.06
CA ILE A 547 -5.26 9.29 23.14
C ILE A 547 -6.20 9.17 24.33
N TRP A 548 -7.33 8.51 24.11
CA TRP A 548 -8.35 8.25 25.11
C TRP A 548 -8.64 6.76 25.21
N ALA A 549 -8.88 6.27 26.44
CA ALA A 549 -9.41 4.93 26.69
C ALA A 549 -10.92 5.02 26.93
N LEU A 550 -11.71 4.31 26.13
CA LEU A 550 -13.17 4.22 26.25
C LEU A 550 -13.55 2.80 26.67
N SER A 551 -14.17 2.66 27.86
CA SER A 551 -14.55 1.34 28.38
C SER A 551 -15.92 0.90 27.88
N PRO A 552 -16.17 -0.41 27.63
CA PRO A 552 -17.50 -0.95 27.31
C PRO A 552 -18.58 -0.61 28.36
N GLY A 553 -18.18 -0.41 29.60
CA GLY A 553 -19.06 0.03 30.69
C GLY A 553 -19.36 1.53 30.74
N GLY A 554 -18.92 2.32 29.76
CA GLY A 554 -19.15 3.75 29.62
C GLY A 554 -18.13 4.65 30.31
N GLY A 555 -17.05 4.11 30.89
CA GLY A 555 -15.91 4.87 31.41
C GLY A 555 -15.10 5.54 30.31
N MET A 556 -14.50 6.71 30.60
CA MET A 556 -13.64 7.45 29.68
C MET A 556 -12.44 8.02 30.43
N GLN A 557 -11.24 7.83 29.90
CA GLN A 557 -9.98 8.32 30.47
C GLN A 557 -9.09 8.93 29.39
N LYS A 558 -8.53 10.11 29.64
CA LYS A 558 -7.53 10.75 28.79
C LYS A 558 -6.14 10.23 29.17
N LEU A 559 -5.41 9.65 28.23
CA LEU A 559 -4.10 9.02 28.47
C LEU A 559 -2.91 9.94 28.14
N THR A 560 -3.11 10.97 27.32
CA THR A 560 -2.10 11.97 26.97
C THR A 560 -2.66 13.38 27.13
N ASP A 561 -1.82 14.41 27.17
CA ASP A 561 -2.26 15.81 27.34
C ASP A 561 -1.52 16.76 26.40
N GLY A 562 -1.87 16.69 25.10
CA GLY A 562 -1.22 17.43 24.03
C GLY A 562 -1.98 18.68 23.58
N ARG A 563 -3.27 18.79 23.87
CA ARG A 563 -4.16 19.81 23.30
C ARG A 563 -3.68 21.25 23.57
N ALA A 564 -3.28 21.56 24.80
CA ALA A 564 -2.83 22.90 25.16
C ALA A 564 -1.53 23.32 24.43
N ALA A 565 -0.65 22.36 24.14
CA ALA A 565 0.59 22.55 23.41
C ALA A 565 0.43 22.33 21.90
N LYS A 566 -0.77 22.04 21.41
CA LYS A 566 -1.05 21.61 20.04
C LYS A 566 -0.16 20.46 19.56
N GLN A 567 0.14 19.54 20.47
CA GLN A 567 0.96 18.37 20.27
C GLN A 567 0.09 17.15 20.01
N GLN A 568 0.20 16.55 18.83
CA GLN A 568 -0.47 15.29 18.50
C GLN A 568 0.37 14.11 18.97
N TYR A 569 -0.32 13.07 19.45
CA TYR A 569 0.25 11.77 19.80
C TYR A 569 -0.45 10.65 19.03
N ARG A 570 0.31 9.79 18.36
CA ARG A 570 -0.21 8.66 17.59
C ARG A 570 0.60 7.42 17.89
N LEU A 571 -0.07 6.36 18.31
CA LEU A 571 0.54 5.07 18.69
C LEU A 571 1.21 4.43 17.47
N GLN A 572 2.43 3.95 17.65
CA GLN A 572 3.17 3.18 16.65
C GLN A 572 3.06 1.71 17.00
N GLN A 573 2.15 1.00 16.34
CA GLN A 573 1.97 -0.45 16.48
C GLN A 573 2.48 -1.18 15.25
N LYS A 574 2.77 -2.48 15.39
CA LYS A 574 2.96 -3.38 14.26
C LYS A 574 1.61 -3.61 13.55
N ASP A 575 1.64 -3.72 12.25
CA ASP A 575 0.43 -3.88 11.41
C ASP A 575 -0.43 -5.10 11.78
N ASP A 576 0.15 -6.14 12.39
CA ASP A 576 -0.52 -7.39 12.78
C ASP A 576 -0.86 -7.46 14.28
N ALA A 577 -0.66 -6.38 15.04
CA ALA A 577 -0.96 -6.36 16.47
C ALA A 577 -2.48 -6.34 16.70
N LEU A 578 -2.99 -7.38 17.36
CA LEU A 578 -4.42 -7.49 17.69
C LEU A 578 -4.82 -6.61 18.89
N ALA A 579 -3.87 -6.31 19.78
CA ALA A 579 -4.13 -5.62 21.03
C ALA A 579 -2.93 -4.81 21.53
N VAL A 580 -3.23 -3.86 22.40
CA VAL A 580 -2.25 -3.06 23.14
C VAL A 580 -2.07 -3.70 24.51
N ASP A 581 -0.85 -4.11 24.84
CA ASP A 581 -0.51 -4.63 26.17
C ASP A 581 -0.32 -3.46 27.15
N PRO A 582 -1.17 -3.27 28.16
CA PRO A 582 -1.04 -2.15 29.10
C PRO A 582 0.26 -2.22 29.93
N ALA A 583 0.89 -3.40 30.06
CA ALA A 583 2.15 -3.55 30.79
C ALA A 583 3.38 -3.17 29.96
N ALA A 584 3.24 -3.02 28.65
CA ALA A 584 4.34 -2.65 27.77
C ALA A 584 4.52 -1.14 27.66
N ALA A 585 5.75 -0.73 27.34
CA ALA A 585 6.03 0.64 26.93
C ALA A 585 5.74 0.80 25.43
N HIS A 586 4.96 1.81 25.07
CA HIS A 586 4.50 2.06 23.70
C HIS A 586 5.19 3.26 23.08
N LEU A 587 5.63 3.11 21.85
CA LEU A 587 6.17 4.22 21.08
C LEU A 587 5.02 5.05 20.48
N LEU A 588 5.10 6.37 20.67
CA LEU A 588 4.21 7.34 20.05
C LEU A 588 4.97 8.19 19.04
N GLN A 589 4.40 8.43 17.89
CA GLN A 589 4.82 9.54 17.03
C GLN A 589 4.23 10.84 17.59
N MET A 590 5.05 11.88 17.62
CA MET A 590 4.68 13.24 18.02
C MET A 590 4.68 14.17 16.80
N TYR A 591 3.69 15.08 16.75
CA TYR A 591 3.67 16.16 15.76
C TYR A 591 3.08 17.42 16.39
N ASN A 592 3.82 18.53 16.32
CA ASN A 592 3.35 19.82 16.82
C ASN A 592 2.79 20.67 15.68
N GLU A 593 1.52 21.07 15.78
CA GLU A 593 0.83 21.79 14.71
C GLU A 593 1.32 23.23 14.50
N ASP A 594 1.84 23.91 15.53
CA ASP A 594 2.35 25.26 15.37
C ASP A 594 3.76 25.28 14.79
N THR A 595 4.67 24.49 15.39
CA THR A 595 6.08 24.50 15.01
C THR A 595 6.44 23.52 13.91
N LYS A 596 5.51 22.62 13.55
CA LYS A 596 5.68 21.53 12.58
C LYS A 596 6.75 20.51 12.97
N GLN A 597 7.23 20.55 14.22
CA GLN A 597 8.23 19.61 14.72
C GLN A 597 7.62 18.22 14.91
N TYR A 598 8.36 17.20 14.50
CA TYR A 598 8.05 15.81 14.77
C TYR A 598 8.94 15.27 15.88
N GLY A 599 8.57 14.12 16.42
CA GLY A 599 9.35 13.41 17.41
C GLY A 599 8.76 12.04 17.76
N PHE A 600 9.37 11.44 18.78
CA PHE A 600 8.89 10.22 19.40
C PHE A 600 8.81 10.39 20.90
N ALA A 601 7.79 9.81 21.50
CA ALA A 601 7.64 9.68 22.94
C ALA A 601 7.34 8.22 23.30
N GLN A 602 7.65 7.87 24.53
CA GLN A 602 7.23 6.61 25.13
C GLN A 602 6.01 6.87 26.01
N LEU A 603 4.97 6.08 25.85
CA LEU A 603 3.81 6.02 26.70
C LEU A 603 3.87 4.76 27.55
N THR A 604 3.76 4.92 28.88
CA THR A 604 3.59 3.83 29.83
C THR A 604 2.22 3.99 30.48
N LEU A 605 1.40 2.95 30.40
CA LEU A 605 0.06 2.95 30.99
C LEU A 605 0.11 2.48 32.46
N SER A 606 -0.81 3.00 33.29
CA SER A 606 -1.09 2.38 34.59
C SER A 606 -1.71 0.99 34.38
N ALA A 607 -1.60 0.10 35.37
CA ALA A 607 -2.07 -1.28 35.24
C ALA A 607 -3.57 -1.41 34.87
N ASP A 608 -4.36 -0.43 35.27
CA ASP A 608 -5.80 -0.32 34.93
C ASP A 608 -6.08 0.58 33.73
N ALA A 609 -5.04 1.05 33.03
CA ALA A 609 -5.08 1.96 31.89
C ALA A 609 -5.93 3.23 32.12
N THR A 610 -6.00 3.70 33.38
CA THR A 610 -6.71 4.94 33.76
C THR A 610 -5.83 6.18 33.60
N SER A 611 -4.52 6.02 33.47
CA SER A 611 -3.56 7.10 33.25
C SER A 611 -2.40 6.65 32.38
N GLY A 612 -1.72 7.62 31.76
CA GLY A 612 -0.52 7.42 30.97
C GLY A 612 0.60 8.37 31.40
N GLU A 613 1.82 7.86 31.45
CA GLU A 613 3.04 8.64 31.67
C GLU A 613 3.80 8.76 30.34
N LEU A 614 4.16 9.99 29.96
CA LEU A 614 4.87 10.30 28.73
C LEU A 614 6.31 10.67 28.99
N THR A 615 7.23 10.04 28.27
CA THR A 615 8.64 10.41 28.20
C THR A 615 9.00 10.76 26.77
N VAL A 616 9.43 12.00 26.50
CA VAL A 616 9.91 12.41 25.17
C VAL A 616 11.27 11.78 24.90
N LEU A 617 11.39 11.04 23.81
CA LEU A 617 12.62 10.34 23.38
C LEU A 617 13.39 11.15 22.33
N LEU A 618 12.68 11.76 21.39
CA LEU A 618 13.25 12.54 20.30
C LEU A 618 12.27 13.62 19.89
N GLN A 619 12.74 14.85 19.69
CA GLN A 619 11.99 15.93 19.06
C GLN A 619 12.92 16.88 18.31
N GLY A 620 12.50 17.37 17.14
CA GLY A 620 13.34 18.26 16.36
C GLY A 620 12.67 18.87 15.13
N LYS A 621 13.41 19.77 14.47
CA LYS A 621 13.00 20.43 13.22
C LYS A 621 13.24 19.52 12.01
N LYS A 622 12.77 18.29 12.10
CA LYS A 622 12.81 17.25 11.06
C LYS A 622 11.54 16.43 11.15
N ARG A 623 11.23 15.71 10.10
CA ARG A 623 10.22 14.67 10.12
C ARG A 623 10.88 13.33 10.40
N TYR A 624 10.30 12.58 11.31
CA TYR A 624 10.72 11.23 11.70
C TYR A 624 9.57 10.27 11.52
N ASP A 625 9.83 9.14 10.84
CA ASP A 625 8.84 8.08 10.65
C ASP A 625 9.49 6.74 11.01
N VAL A 626 8.82 5.93 11.86
CA VAL A 626 9.25 4.56 12.14
C VAL A 626 9.02 3.70 10.91
N VAL A 627 9.99 2.86 10.60
CA VAL A 627 9.94 1.90 9.51
C VAL A 627 9.71 0.50 10.04
N GLU A 628 10.40 0.15 11.14
CA GLU A 628 10.33 -1.17 11.76
C GLU A 628 10.76 -1.10 13.22
N THR A 629 10.14 -1.94 14.05
CA THR A 629 10.56 -2.17 15.43
C THR A 629 11.34 -3.49 15.51
N LEU A 630 12.56 -3.42 16.02
CA LEU A 630 13.47 -4.56 16.17
C LEU A 630 13.49 -4.96 17.65
N ASP A 631 12.75 -6.00 18.03
CA ASP A 631 12.54 -6.35 19.43
C ASP A 631 13.73 -7.12 20.04
N ASP A 632 14.43 -7.94 19.24
CA ASP A 632 15.50 -8.83 19.69
C ASP A 632 16.85 -8.52 19.02
N PHE A 633 17.06 -7.26 18.63
CA PHE A 633 18.24 -6.87 17.86
C PHE A 633 19.58 -7.08 18.61
N SER A 634 19.59 -6.89 19.94
CA SER A 634 20.77 -7.06 20.77
C SER A 634 20.40 -7.38 22.22
N GLU A 635 21.42 -7.67 23.08
CA GLU A 635 21.21 -7.81 24.53
C GLU A 635 20.55 -6.56 25.16
N ALA A 636 20.74 -5.38 24.58
CA ALA A 636 20.05 -4.15 24.95
C ALA A 636 18.59 -4.09 24.48
N LYS A 637 18.09 -5.16 23.84
CA LYS A 637 16.72 -5.39 23.44
C LYS A 637 16.25 -4.56 22.24
N ARG A 638 15.22 -3.72 22.42
CA ARG A 638 14.50 -3.03 21.35
C ARG A 638 15.35 -1.95 20.67
N HIS A 639 15.29 -1.92 19.35
CA HIS A 639 15.82 -0.87 18.49
C HIS A 639 14.74 -0.45 17.50
N TYR A 640 14.94 0.70 16.86
CA TYR A 640 14.04 1.20 15.83
C TYR A 640 14.80 1.47 14.54
N LEU A 641 14.30 0.93 13.45
CA LEU A 641 14.63 1.38 12.12
C LEU A 641 13.67 2.51 11.77
N PHE A 642 14.18 3.69 11.43
CA PHE A 642 13.34 4.86 11.16
C PHE A 642 13.95 5.72 10.04
N THR A 643 13.17 6.63 9.49
CA THR A 643 13.66 7.65 8.58
C THR A 643 13.75 9.00 9.29
N GLU A 644 14.74 9.78 8.88
CA GLU A 644 14.93 11.16 9.28
C GLU A 644 15.02 12.02 8.03
N GLN A 645 14.18 13.06 7.91
CA GLN A 645 14.15 13.91 6.73
C GLN A 645 13.92 15.38 7.07
N SER A 646 14.35 16.23 6.14
CA SER A 646 13.99 17.65 6.07
C SER A 646 13.90 18.06 4.60
N PHE A 647 13.61 19.32 4.31
CA PHE A 647 13.65 19.78 2.92
C PHE A 647 15.03 19.53 2.26
N ARG A 648 16.13 19.68 3.02
CA ARG A 648 17.50 19.40 2.58
C ARG A 648 17.94 17.96 2.68
N GLN A 649 17.33 17.17 3.53
CA GLN A 649 17.81 15.83 3.87
C GLN A 649 16.84 14.78 3.32
N PHE A 650 17.36 13.92 2.45
CA PHE A 650 16.62 12.75 1.97
C PHE A 650 16.25 11.83 3.15
N PRO A 651 15.08 11.17 3.13
CA PRO A 651 14.64 10.21 4.15
C PRO A 651 15.47 8.91 4.10
N ASP A 652 16.75 9.01 4.40
CA ASP A 652 17.61 7.87 4.59
C ASP A 652 17.20 7.06 5.82
N LEU A 653 17.57 5.78 5.84
CA LEU A 653 17.31 4.86 6.95
C LEU A 653 18.33 5.04 8.06
N TRP A 654 17.85 5.06 9.28
CA TRP A 654 18.61 5.18 10.51
C TRP A 654 18.26 4.04 11.47
N LEU A 655 19.22 3.59 12.25
CA LEU A 655 19.04 2.69 13.38
C LEU A 655 19.18 3.48 14.67
N ALA A 656 18.23 3.29 15.59
CA ALA A 656 18.26 3.91 16.93
C ALA A 656 18.10 2.88 18.04
N SER A 657 18.74 3.16 19.19
CA SER A 657 18.40 2.50 20.45
C SER A 657 16.96 2.82 20.88
N ALA A 658 16.39 2.05 21.81
CA ALA A 658 15.02 2.22 22.30
C ALA A 658 14.72 3.63 22.82
N ASP A 659 15.72 4.31 23.38
CA ASP A 659 15.66 5.68 23.89
C ASP A 659 16.05 6.76 22.88
N PHE A 660 16.39 6.40 21.63
CA PHE A 660 16.88 7.27 20.56
C PHE A 660 18.16 8.06 20.88
N ASN A 661 18.87 7.75 21.97
CA ASN A 661 20.12 8.42 22.34
C ASN A 661 21.28 8.00 21.44
N GLN A 662 21.28 6.75 20.96
CA GLN A 662 22.25 6.25 20.01
C GLN A 662 21.57 6.09 18.65
N ARG A 663 21.97 6.94 17.69
CA ARG A 663 21.41 6.94 16.34
C ARG A 663 22.52 6.82 15.30
N ARG A 664 22.32 5.97 14.31
CA ARG A 664 23.27 5.80 13.22
C ARG A 664 22.56 5.76 11.88
N GLN A 665 23.06 6.54 10.93
CA GLN A 665 22.63 6.49 9.55
C GLN A 665 23.09 5.18 8.91
N LEU A 666 22.17 4.45 8.27
CA LEU A 666 22.43 3.20 7.58
C LEU A 666 22.54 3.39 6.06
N THR A 667 21.87 4.39 5.49
CA THR A 667 21.87 4.60 4.03
C THR A 667 22.27 6.02 3.68
N ASN A 668 22.79 6.19 2.48
CA ASN A 668 23.06 7.48 1.84
C ASN A 668 22.75 7.32 0.35
N VAL A 669 21.44 7.45 0.00
CA VAL A 669 20.95 7.01 -1.30
C VAL A 669 21.15 8.04 -2.39
N ASN A 670 21.14 9.35 -2.04
CA ASN A 670 21.28 10.46 -2.99
C ASN A 670 22.47 11.38 -2.69
N PRO A 671 23.73 10.88 -2.61
CA PRO A 671 24.88 11.70 -2.30
C PRO A 671 25.15 12.80 -3.35
N GLN A 672 24.71 12.61 -4.59
CA GLN A 672 24.80 13.59 -5.68
C GLN A 672 24.02 14.88 -5.39
N GLN A 673 23.09 14.87 -4.44
CA GLN A 673 22.36 16.08 -4.05
C GLN A 673 23.30 17.21 -3.64
N ALA A 674 24.46 16.87 -3.06
CA ALA A 674 25.47 17.83 -2.63
C ALA A 674 26.10 18.65 -3.78
N GLU A 675 25.88 18.28 -5.05
CA GLU A 675 26.37 18.98 -6.22
C GLU A 675 25.43 20.13 -6.66
N PHE A 676 24.21 20.19 -6.12
CA PHE A 676 23.16 21.05 -6.63
C PHE A 676 22.80 22.18 -5.67
N ILE A 677 22.41 23.31 -6.25
CA ILE A 677 21.69 24.37 -5.52
C ILE A 677 20.35 23.78 -5.08
N TRP A 678 20.10 23.74 -3.78
CA TRP A 678 18.91 23.11 -3.20
C TRP A 678 18.02 24.15 -2.52
N GLY A 679 18.32 24.51 -1.29
CA GLY A 679 17.58 25.55 -0.58
C GLY A 679 17.07 25.11 0.79
N ASP A 680 16.42 26.04 1.48
CA ASP A 680 15.87 25.87 2.83
C ASP A 680 14.35 26.11 2.85
N SER A 681 13.70 25.61 3.91
CA SER A 681 12.27 25.78 4.16
C SER A 681 12.02 26.65 5.40
N HIS A 682 11.09 27.61 5.28
CA HIS A 682 10.73 28.54 6.34
C HIS A 682 9.23 28.57 6.55
N LEU A 683 8.79 28.62 7.80
CA LEU A 683 7.37 28.78 8.15
C LEU A 683 7.02 30.26 8.06
N ILE A 684 5.98 30.58 7.30
CA ILE A 684 5.41 31.92 7.16
C ILE A 684 4.01 31.92 7.75
N GLU A 685 3.67 33.01 8.45
CA GLU A 685 2.37 33.19 9.09
C GLU A 685 1.71 34.48 8.59
N TRP A 686 0.41 34.39 8.36
CA TRP A 686 -0.41 35.56 7.99
C TRP A 686 -1.85 35.36 8.44
N THR A 687 -2.66 36.41 8.30
CA THR A 687 -4.10 36.35 8.52
C THR A 687 -4.81 36.42 7.17
N SER A 688 -5.74 35.50 6.90
CA SER A 688 -6.57 35.55 5.70
C SER A 688 -7.45 36.79 5.66
N ALA A 689 -8.03 37.11 4.50
CA ALA A 689 -8.99 38.22 4.38
C ALA A 689 -10.29 38.00 5.20
N SER A 690 -10.60 36.72 5.54
CA SER A 690 -11.71 36.37 6.43
C SER A 690 -11.35 36.40 7.91
N GLY A 691 -10.10 36.70 8.28
CA GLY A 691 -9.64 36.81 9.67
C GLY A 691 -9.06 35.53 10.26
N GLU A 692 -8.92 34.47 9.48
CA GLU A 692 -8.36 33.18 9.94
C GLU A 692 -6.83 33.24 9.96
N PRO A 693 -6.18 32.75 11.05
CA PRO A 693 -4.73 32.60 11.07
C PRO A 693 -4.31 31.44 10.17
N LEU A 694 -3.39 31.71 9.25
CA LEU A 694 -2.87 30.74 8.30
C LEU A 694 -1.35 30.64 8.38
N GLN A 695 -0.85 29.49 7.95
CA GLN A 695 0.56 29.19 7.84
C GLN A 695 0.90 28.71 6.43
N GLY A 696 2.17 28.76 6.05
CA GLY A 696 2.64 28.21 4.79
C GLY A 696 4.15 28.02 4.82
N VAL A 697 4.67 27.33 3.81
CA VAL A 697 6.11 27.12 3.67
C VAL A 697 6.64 28.01 2.56
N LEU A 698 7.64 28.82 2.87
CA LEU A 698 8.45 29.52 1.89
C LEU A 698 9.76 28.75 1.71
N LEU A 699 10.03 28.31 0.49
CA LEU A 699 11.30 27.71 0.11
C LEU A 699 12.19 28.78 -0.52
N THR A 700 13.44 28.89 -0.04
CA THR A 700 14.45 29.83 -0.51
C THR A 700 15.66 29.10 -1.07
N PRO A 701 16.31 29.58 -2.15
CA PRO A 701 17.48 28.93 -2.73
C PRO A 701 18.71 29.02 -1.83
N ASP A 702 19.71 28.20 -2.06
CA ASP A 702 21.05 28.43 -1.56
C ASP A 702 21.58 29.79 -2.07
N GLY A 703 22.25 30.54 -1.21
CA GLY A 703 22.67 31.88 -1.52
C GLY A 703 21.54 32.94 -1.49
N TYR A 704 20.39 32.59 -0.87
CA TYR A 704 19.29 33.54 -0.67
C TYR A 704 19.76 34.79 0.10
N ASP A 705 19.38 35.96 -0.44
CA ASP A 705 19.65 37.28 0.16
C ASP A 705 18.31 37.97 0.46
N PRO A 706 17.97 38.20 1.72
CA PRO A 706 16.70 38.83 2.10
C PRO A 706 16.58 40.32 1.65
N ALA A 707 17.66 40.94 1.19
CA ALA A 707 17.64 42.30 0.63
C ALA A 707 17.27 42.34 -0.87
N ARG A 708 17.10 41.16 -1.50
CA ARG A 708 16.74 41.07 -2.93
C ARG A 708 15.30 40.59 -3.08
N GLN A 709 14.66 41.06 -4.16
CA GLN A 709 13.39 40.53 -4.63
C GLN A 709 13.62 39.38 -5.60
N TYR A 710 12.76 38.39 -5.51
CA TYR A 710 12.80 37.17 -6.31
C TYR A 710 11.46 36.90 -7.01
N PRO A 711 11.46 36.29 -8.19
CA PRO A 711 10.25 35.70 -8.75
C PRO A 711 9.73 34.58 -7.86
N VAL A 712 8.41 34.42 -7.75
CA VAL A 712 7.77 33.45 -6.87
C VAL A 712 6.91 32.49 -7.66
N VAL A 713 7.10 31.18 -7.45
CA VAL A 713 6.16 30.13 -7.86
C VAL A 713 5.31 29.76 -6.66
N VAL A 714 4.00 29.95 -6.77
CA VAL A 714 3.05 29.54 -5.74
C VAL A 714 2.44 28.21 -6.15
N TYR A 715 2.67 27.17 -5.34
CA TYR A 715 2.01 25.88 -5.54
C TYR A 715 1.00 25.66 -4.43
N TYR A 716 -0.26 25.55 -4.77
CA TYR A 716 -1.36 25.48 -3.79
C TYR A 716 -2.30 24.31 -4.07
N TYR A 717 -2.90 23.81 -3.00
CA TYR A 717 -3.90 22.71 -3.01
C TYR A 717 -4.87 22.88 -1.84
N GLU A 718 -4.50 22.44 -0.66
CA GLU A 718 -5.22 22.61 0.61
C GLU A 718 -4.26 23.17 1.66
N LYS A 719 -3.81 22.37 2.61
CA LYS A 719 -2.81 22.73 3.62
C LYS A 719 -1.44 22.19 3.23
N PHE A 720 -0.42 23.04 3.32
CA PHE A 720 0.96 22.65 3.01
C PHE A 720 1.95 22.96 4.13
N SER A 721 1.58 23.71 5.15
CA SER A 721 2.47 24.08 6.25
C SER A 721 3.06 22.85 6.98
N GLN A 722 2.30 21.74 7.06
CA GLN A 722 2.76 20.46 7.61
C GLN A 722 3.95 19.87 6.83
N ARG A 723 4.22 20.35 5.62
CA ARG A 723 5.35 19.91 4.78
C ARG A 723 6.65 20.65 5.05
N LEU A 724 6.72 21.50 6.05
CA LEU A 724 7.91 22.30 6.40
C LEU A 724 9.20 21.47 6.44
N HIS A 725 9.12 20.28 6.98
CA HIS A 725 10.25 19.36 7.14
C HIS A 725 10.23 18.17 6.20
N HIS A 726 9.44 18.21 5.13
CA HIS A 726 9.39 17.12 4.16
C HIS A 726 10.42 17.32 3.05
N TYR A 727 11.10 16.25 2.70
CA TYR A 727 11.91 16.18 1.50
C TYR A 727 11.02 16.24 0.25
N ASN A 728 11.43 17.02 -0.75
CA ASN A 728 10.76 17.02 -2.03
C ASN A 728 11.32 15.90 -2.91
N GLN A 729 10.66 14.75 -2.90
CA GLN A 729 11.05 13.62 -3.74
C GLN A 729 11.05 14.02 -5.22
N MET A 730 12.20 13.86 -5.87
CA MET A 730 12.36 14.16 -7.29
C MET A 730 11.65 13.12 -8.15
N LYS A 731 10.69 13.57 -8.97
CA LYS A 731 9.92 12.70 -9.88
C LYS A 731 9.55 13.40 -11.18
N VAL A 732 9.48 12.62 -12.25
CA VAL A 732 8.99 13.08 -13.55
C VAL A 732 7.49 12.82 -13.64
N ASN A 733 6.70 13.72 -13.08
CA ASN A 733 5.25 13.66 -13.12
C ASN A 733 4.63 15.07 -13.15
N HIS A 734 3.33 15.20 -12.87
CA HIS A 734 2.61 16.48 -12.85
C HIS A 734 2.92 17.38 -11.65
N ARG A 735 3.65 16.88 -10.64
CA ARG A 735 4.01 17.66 -9.45
C ARG A 735 5.29 18.46 -9.70
N PRO A 736 5.38 19.72 -9.25
CA PRO A 736 6.60 20.49 -9.40
C PRO A 736 7.73 19.93 -8.52
N ASN A 737 8.93 19.88 -9.09
CA ASN A 737 10.15 19.59 -8.36
C ASN A 737 10.71 20.91 -7.84
N PHE A 738 10.43 21.26 -6.59
CA PHE A 738 10.73 22.56 -6.02
C PHE A 738 12.21 22.96 -6.10
N PRO A 739 13.19 22.08 -5.81
CA PRO A 739 14.61 22.41 -5.94
C PRO A 739 15.02 22.83 -7.35
N TYR A 740 14.30 22.38 -8.39
CA TYR A 740 14.55 22.85 -9.76
C TYR A 740 14.30 24.36 -9.90
N TYR A 741 13.19 24.87 -9.35
CA TYR A 741 12.88 26.31 -9.37
C TYR A 741 13.84 27.10 -8.49
N LEU A 742 14.19 26.59 -7.32
CA LEU A 742 15.16 27.23 -6.42
C LEU A 742 16.53 27.37 -7.09
N GLY A 743 16.98 26.35 -7.83
CA GLY A 743 18.21 26.40 -8.63
C GLY A 743 18.20 27.45 -9.75
N GLN A 744 17.01 27.95 -10.16
CA GLN A 744 16.84 29.04 -11.12
C GLN A 744 16.59 30.40 -10.45
N ASN A 745 16.88 30.51 -9.14
CA ASN A 745 16.66 31.71 -8.32
C ASN A 745 15.19 32.15 -8.18
N TYR A 746 14.24 31.22 -8.17
CA TYR A 746 12.87 31.46 -7.75
C TYR A 746 12.73 31.16 -6.26
N LEU A 747 11.79 31.85 -5.61
CA LEU A 747 11.18 31.33 -4.38
C LEU A 747 10.03 30.39 -4.74
N VAL A 748 9.73 29.44 -3.84
CA VAL A 748 8.51 28.63 -3.94
C VAL A 748 7.69 28.84 -2.69
N PHE A 749 6.44 29.23 -2.85
CA PHE A 749 5.51 29.43 -1.74
C PHE A 749 4.42 28.36 -1.74
N LEU A 750 4.26 27.68 -0.60
CA LEU A 750 3.31 26.61 -0.36
C LEU A 750 2.34 27.08 0.75
N PRO A 751 1.29 27.82 0.44
CA PRO A 751 0.37 28.37 1.42
C PRO A 751 -0.65 27.34 1.90
N ASP A 752 -1.11 27.46 3.14
CA ASP A 752 -2.35 26.85 3.58
C ASP A 752 -3.55 27.62 3.04
N ILE A 753 -4.59 26.89 2.65
CA ILE A 753 -5.88 27.41 2.27
C ILE A 753 -6.91 26.81 3.22
N HIS A 754 -7.73 27.65 3.80
CA HIS A 754 -8.92 27.24 4.54
C HIS A 754 -10.15 27.42 3.67
N PHE A 755 -10.84 26.32 3.35
CA PHE A 755 -12.02 26.35 2.51
C PHE A 755 -13.29 26.47 3.33
N ARG A 756 -14.25 27.19 2.80
CA ARG A 756 -15.63 27.17 3.29
C ARG A 756 -16.47 26.32 2.33
N PRO A 757 -17.31 25.43 2.82
CA PRO A 757 -18.23 24.66 1.97
C PRO A 757 -19.01 25.59 1.00
N ALA A 758 -19.18 25.14 -0.23
CA ALA A 758 -19.83 25.87 -1.34
C ALA A 758 -19.15 27.18 -1.79
N ALA A 759 -17.98 27.54 -1.25
CA ALA A 759 -17.25 28.76 -1.63
C ALA A 759 -15.74 28.53 -1.86
N PRO A 760 -15.29 27.50 -2.63
CA PRO A 760 -13.87 27.17 -2.74
C PRO A 760 -13.05 28.28 -3.42
N GLY A 761 -13.55 28.90 -4.48
CA GLY A 761 -12.83 29.99 -5.17
C GLY A 761 -12.62 31.23 -4.32
N PRO A 762 -13.68 31.82 -3.71
CA PRO A 762 -13.53 32.90 -2.75
C PRO A 762 -12.58 32.56 -1.59
N SER A 763 -12.73 31.38 -0.99
CA SER A 763 -11.87 30.94 0.13
C SER A 763 -10.40 30.87 -0.26
N ALA A 764 -10.10 30.32 -1.45
CA ALA A 764 -8.73 30.28 -1.97
C ALA A 764 -8.17 31.70 -2.14
N THR A 765 -8.94 32.63 -2.72
CA THR A 765 -8.50 34.02 -2.92
C THR A 765 -8.26 34.74 -1.58
N GLU A 766 -9.17 34.58 -0.63
CA GLU A 766 -9.09 35.17 0.71
C GLU A 766 -7.89 34.64 1.51
N SER A 767 -7.46 33.42 1.26
CA SER A 767 -6.29 32.80 1.88
C SER A 767 -4.98 33.18 1.18
N LEU A 768 -4.95 33.13 -0.16
CA LEU A 768 -3.72 33.30 -0.96
C LEU A 768 -3.27 34.75 -1.05
N VAL A 769 -4.18 35.69 -1.33
CA VAL A 769 -3.80 37.09 -1.60
C VAL A 769 -3.09 37.73 -0.41
N PRO A 770 -3.59 37.62 0.84
CA PRO A 770 -2.87 38.13 1.99
C PRO A 770 -1.52 37.46 2.23
N GLY A 771 -1.39 36.16 1.97
CA GLY A 771 -0.13 35.46 2.07
C GLY A 771 0.92 35.96 1.04
N LEU A 772 0.49 36.22 -0.17
CA LEU A 772 1.36 36.85 -1.19
C LEU A 772 1.74 38.27 -0.84
N GLN A 773 0.76 39.09 -0.35
CA GLN A 773 1.03 40.44 0.11
C GLN A 773 2.06 40.46 1.24
N LYS A 774 1.98 39.48 2.17
CA LYS A 774 2.99 39.30 3.22
C LYS A 774 4.41 39.15 2.66
N LEU A 775 4.60 38.34 1.60
CA LEU A 775 5.92 38.17 0.97
C LEU A 775 6.39 39.47 0.24
N ILE A 776 5.47 40.20 -0.36
CA ILE A 776 5.75 41.50 -0.97
C ILE A 776 6.16 42.52 0.10
N ASP A 777 5.44 42.57 1.21
CA ASP A 777 5.71 43.47 2.33
C ASP A 777 7.02 43.13 3.05
N MET A 778 7.41 41.87 3.06
CA MET A 778 8.74 41.45 3.52
C MET A 778 9.87 41.87 2.57
N GLY A 779 9.55 42.35 1.38
CA GLY A 779 10.52 42.79 0.38
C GLY A 779 11.21 41.65 -0.39
N VAL A 780 10.73 40.44 -0.26
CA VAL A 780 11.39 39.27 -0.85
C VAL A 780 10.74 38.80 -2.17
N ALA A 781 9.46 39.09 -2.38
CA ALA A 781 8.75 38.81 -3.61
C ALA A 781 8.72 39.96 -4.58
N ASP A 782 9.06 39.75 -5.86
CA ASP A 782 8.82 40.67 -6.93
C ASP A 782 7.31 40.65 -7.30
N PRO A 783 6.57 41.74 -7.05
CA PRO A 783 5.13 41.77 -7.30
C PRO A 783 4.75 41.63 -8.78
N GLN A 784 5.71 41.80 -9.70
CA GLN A 784 5.50 41.64 -11.14
C GLN A 784 5.88 40.25 -11.66
N ALA A 785 6.44 39.39 -10.80
CA ALA A 785 6.95 38.10 -11.19
C ALA A 785 6.42 36.94 -10.26
N ILE A 786 5.10 36.90 -10.07
CA ILE A 786 4.43 35.88 -9.28
C ILE A 786 3.64 34.96 -10.21
N GLY A 787 4.00 33.66 -10.22
CA GLY A 787 3.30 32.62 -10.97
C GLY A 787 2.50 31.69 -10.06
N LEU A 788 1.27 31.33 -10.47
CA LEU A 788 0.40 30.39 -9.75
C LEU A 788 0.39 29.03 -10.41
N HIS A 789 0.50 27.96 -9.62
CA HIS A 789 0.41 26.57 -10.06
C HIS A 789 -0.55 25.80 -9.15
N GLY A 790 -1.75 25.50 -9.64
CA GLY A 790 -2.73 24.63 -9.00
C GLY A 790 -2.86 23.30 -9.73
N HIS A 791 -3.29 22.28 -9.01
CA HIS A 791 -3.57 20.95 -9.56
C HIS A 791 -4.72 20.29 -8.81
N SER A 792 -5.69 19.73 -9.54
CA SER A 792 -6.86 18.99 -9.04
C SER A 792 -7.84 19.88 -8.26
N TRP A 793 -7.55 20.15 -7.02
CA TRP A 793 -8.42 20.91 -6.10
C TRP A 793 -8.24 22.41 -6.20
#